data_df1be2cb77a18e02bdec183de585d805
#
_entry.id   df1be2cb77a18e02bdec183de585d805
#
_cell.length_a   1.000
_cell.length_b   1.000
_cell.length_c   1.000
_cell.angle_alpha   90.00
_cell.angle_beta   90.00
_cell.angle_gamma   90.00
#
_symmetry.space_group_name_H-M   'P 1'
#
loop_
_entity.id
_entity.type
_entity.pdbx_description
1 polymer ?
#
loop_
_entity_poly.entity_id
_entity_poly.type
_entity_poly.pdbx_seq_one_letter_code
_entity_poly.pdbx_strand_id
1 'polypeptide(L)'
;MKKLSLVITLFSIVLMWSCKEKADSTTTETEDKPLPEFNDVEKIEPPFWWTGFKNKSLQLLVKHPDIGKFIPEVDSGDVSLVKFHKAESPNYLFLDLEIAEGAKPNKFNIIFRENDSIGLVQTYELKAREKSAEDYIGFNSSDAIYLITPDRFANANPDNDEVEGLLQQGIDRTDGYKRHGGDIQGITEHLDYIDEMGFTAVWPCPVLINDMSSGSYHGYAMTDFYKVDPRFGTLNEYKNLANQLHNRDMKLIMDQVANHCGLEHWWMKDLPFKDWVNYQEHYEQNKDNWDWKTTKMSNHRRTTNQDPYASEADYEGMSKGWFVPSMPDLNQKNPFMAKYIIQNSIWWVEVLGLDGIRQDTYPYPDKDFMSDWAGAIMTEYPNFSIVGEEWSLNPLLIAYWQEGHQNTDGYDSNLTSSMDFAMQAKLVESLNEGEAWNSGLVKIYEALANDFAYTAPEKIMAFPDNHDMSRIFTQLKGDATNTKMALSYLLMLPRIPQIYYGTEILMDDFDKPGDHGLIRTDFPGGWQGDTVNAFTGEGLTSDQKEMQSFLKTVLNYRKTSEAIHKGKTKHFAPFQGTYFLYRSNGDETVVHIMNKNDEPIEIDLKYHEEMGLKGKTLKNIITGETLTWDDSIKLNEKGSYIYTTKL
;
A
#
# COMPACT_ATOMS: atom_id res chain seq x y z
N MET A 1 -18.28 -40.44 55.07
CA MET A 1 -19.44 -41.29 55.46
C MET A 1 -20.40 -41.37 54.28
N LYS A 2 -20.73 -42.63 53.95
CA LYS A 2 -21.88 -43.17 53.19
C LYS A 2 -22.03 -42.72 51.75
N LYS A 3 -21.66 -43.53 50.75
CA LYS A 3 -22.30 -44.74 50.15
C LYS A 3 -23.46 -44.38 49.26
N LEU A 4 -23.34 -44.62 47.97
CA LEU A 4 -23.67 -45.84 47.19
C LEU A 4 -25.16 -45.87 46.77
N SER A 5 -25.54 -45.93 45.54
CA SER A 5 -26.01 -47.12 44.87
C SER A 5 -26.36 -46.96 43.40
N LEU A 6 -25.92 -47.91 42.65
CA LEU A 6 -26.17 -48.42 41.34
C LEU A 6 -27.59 -49.02 41.22
N VAL A 7 -28.33 -48.77 40.11
CA VAL A 7 -29.40 -49.71 39.67
C VAL A 7 -29.36 -49.85 38.17
N ILE A 8 -29.02 -51.02 37.72
CA ILE A 8 -29.18 -51.61 36.39
C ILE A 8 -30.60 -52.17 36.29
N THR A 9 -31.31 -51.93 35.19
CA THR A 9 -32.43 -52.76 34.80
C THR A 9 -32.43 -53.02 33.28
N LEU A 10 -32.20 -54.28 32.96
CA LEU A 10 -32.47 -54.95 31.69
C LEU A 10 -33.96 -55.32 31.60
N PHE A 11 -34.59 -55.22 30.44
CA PHE A 11 -35.68 -56.06 29.99
C PHE A 11 -35.83 -55.97 28.47
N SER A 12 -35.47 -56.93 27.77
CA SER A 12 -36.02 -58.08 27.01
C SER A 12 -37.08 -57.78 25.97
N ILE A 13 -36.64 -58.03 24.76
CA ILE A 13 -37.20 -58.57 23.50
C ILE A 13 -38.67 -59.02 23.53
N VAL A 14 -39.48 -58.54 22.58
CA VAL A 14 -40.57 -59.31 21.93
C VAL A 14 -40.56 -59.04 20.45
N LEU A 15 -40.34 -60.11 19.68
CA LEU A 15 -40.58 -60.23 18.27
C LEU A 15 -42.09 -60.34 17.99
N MET A 16 -42.59 -59.56 17.02
CA MET A 16 -43.78 -59.99 16.27
C MET A 16 -43.56 -59.76 14.76
N TRP A 17 -43.64 -60.83 14.06
CA TRP A 17 -43.67 -60.98 12.61
C TRP A 17 -45.05 -60.57 12.08
N SER A 18 -45.13 -59.74 11.06
CA SER A 18 -46.27 -59.68 10.16
C SER A 18 -45.81 -59.34 8.76
N CYS A 19 -45.96 -60.26 7.86
CA CYS A 19 -45.84 -60.06 6.42
C CYS A 19 -47.01 -59.24 5.86
N LYS A 20 -46.75 -58.23 4.96
CA LYS A 20 -47.56 -58.00 3.77
C LYS A 20 -46.81 -57.21 2.70
N GLU A 21 -46.68 -57.87 1.62
CA GLU A 21 -46.74 -57.51 0.20
C GLU A 21 -45.99 -56.27 -0.37
N LYS A 22 -45.25 -56.59 -1.42
CA LYS A 22 -44.50 -55.77 -2.39
C LYS A 22 -45.32 -54.63 -3.02
N ALA A 23 -44.69 -53.49 -3.11
CA ALA A 23 -44.82 -52.62 -4.27
C ALA A 23 -43.42 -52.25 -4.78
N ASP A 24 -43.07 -52.67 -5.97
CA ASP A 24 -41.86 -52.30 -6.68
C ASP A 24 -41.86 -50.80 -6.97
N SER A 25 -40.89 -50.08 -6.40
CA SER A 25 -40.38 -48.82 -6.95
C SER A 25 -38.87 -48.91 -6.95
N THR A 26 -38.32 -49.20 -8.10
CA THR A 26 -36.89 -49.08 -8.44
C THR A 26 -36.51 -47.61 -8.42
N THR A 27 -36.09 -47.11 -7.24
CA THR A 27 -35.17 -45.96 -7.17
C THR A 27 -33.78 -46.53 -7.22
N THR A 28 -33.11 -46.38 -8.37
CA THR A 28 -31.67 -46.54 -8.50
C THR A 28 -31.02 -45.47 -7.63
N GLU A 29 -30.66 -45.83 -6.40
CA GLU A 29 -29.61 -45.14 -5.67
C GLU A 29 -28.33 -45.33 -6.48
N THR A 30 -27.90 -44.29 -7.18
CA THR A 30 -26.52 -44.19 -7.64
C THR A 30 -25.65 -44.11 -6.38
N GLU A 31 -25.00 -45.22 -6.04
CA GLU A 31 -23.87 -45.21 -5.10
C GLU A 31 -22.86 -44.20 -5.66
N ASP A 32 -22.73 -43.06 -4.96
CA ASP A 32 -21.60 -42.16 -5.13
C ASP A 32 -20.34 -42.95 -4.75
N LYS A 33 -19.71 -43.58 -5.73
CA LYS A 33 -18.37 -44.15 -5.57
C LYS A 33 -17.44 -42.95 -5.27
N PRO A 34 -16.68 -42.96 -4.18
CA PRO A 34 -15.66 -41.97 -3.99
C PRO A 34 -14.77 -41.93 -5.23
N LEU A 35 -14.59 -40.73 -5.78
CA LEU A 35 -13.65 -40.52 -6.89
C LEU A 35 -12.28 -41.04 -6.44
N PRO A 36 -11.54 -41.75 -7.32
CA PRO A 36 -10.18 -42.12 -7.00
C PRO A 36 -9.37 -40.89 -6.64
N GLU A 37 -8.40 -41.02 -5.71
CA GLU A 37 -7.47 -39.96 -5.40
C GLU A 37 -6.67 -39.59 -6.66
N PHE A 38 -7.02 -38.45 -7.27
CA PHE A 38 -6.26 -37.84 -8.35
C PHE A 38 -5.31 -36.82 -7.81
N ASN A 39 -4.17 -36.62 -8.48
CA ASN A 39 -3.23 -35.57 -8.12
C ASN A 39 -3.85 -34.19 -8.43
N ASP A 40 -3.62 -33.24 -7.53
CA ASP A 40 -3.90 -31.81 -7.75
C ASP A 40 -2.97 -31.23 -8.83
N VAL A 41 -3.36 -30.09 -9.41
CA VAL A 41 -2.46 -29.34 -10.29
C VAL A 41 -1.31 -28.73 -9.48
N GLU A 42 -0.17 -28.45 -10.13
CA GLU A 42 1.00 -27.84 -9.47
C GLU A 42 0.65 -26.45 -8.88
N LYS A 43 -0.10 -25.66 -9.64
CA LYS A 43 -0.50 -24.29 -9.21
C LYS A 43 -1.81 -23.87 -9.89
N ILE A 44 -2.66 -23.18 -9.12
CA ILE A 44 -3.85 -22.49 -9.63
C ILE A 44 -3.93 -21.08 -8.99
N GLU A 45 -4.14 -20.07 -9.83
CA GLU A 45 -4.19 -18.67 -9.38
C GLU A 45 -5.34 -17.91 -10.08
N PRO A 46 -6.15 -17.16 -9.30
CA PRO A 46 -6.16 -17.05 -7.82
C PRO A 46 -6.42 -18.39 -7.14
N PRO A 47 -5.89 -18.62 -5.91
CA PRO A 47 -6.02 -19.93 -5.23
C PRO A 47 -7.44 -20.26 -4.74
N PHE A 48 -8.29 -19.28 -4.60
CA PHE A 48 -9.73 -19.32 -4.31
C PHE A 48 -10.35 -17.97 -4.65
N TRP A 49 -11.69 -17.91 -4.69
CA TRP A 49 -12.41 -16.70 -5.02
C TRP A 49 -13.64 -16.51 -4.12
N TRP A 50 -14.46 -15.49 -4.38
CA TRP A 50 -15.67 -15.21 -3.61
C TRP A 50 -16.89 -15.14 -4.50
N THR A 51 -18.06 -15.37 -3.90
CA THR A 51 -19.36 -15.07 -4.49
C THR A 51 -19.74 -13.61 -4.23
N GLY A 52 -20.67 -13.07 -4.99
CA GLY A 52 -21.25 -11.76 -4.72
C GLY A 52 -20.52 -10.54 -5.28
N PHE A 53 -19.46 -10.72 -6.09
CA PHE A 53 -18.84 -9.64 -6.84
C PHE A 53 -19.78 -9.07 -7.91
N LYS A 54 -19.62 -7.77 -8.23
CA LYS A 54 -20.30 -7.12 -9.37
C LYS A 54 -19.84 -7.75 -10.69
N ASN A 55 -18.53 -7.96 -10.85
CA ASN A 55 -17.98 -8.70 -11.98
C ASN A 55 -18.08 -10.22 -11.72
N LYS A 56 -18.88 -10.90 -12.53
CA LYS A 56 -19.11 -12.35 -12.41
C LYS A 56 -18.01 -13.20 -13.08
N SER A 57 -17.16 -12.57 -13.89
CA SER A 57 -16.10 -13.27 -14.63
C SER A 57 -14.89 -13.52 -13.74
N LEU A 58 -14.42 -14.77 -13.73
CA LEU A 58 -13.19 -15.20 -13.07
C LEU A 58 -12.30 -15.90 -14.08
N GLN A 59 -11.04 -15.53 -14.18
CA GLN A 59 -10.04 -16.25 -14.94
C GLN A 59 -9.08 -16.98 -14.01
N LEU A 60 -8.88 -18.27 -14.24
CA LEU A 60 -7.89 -19.06 -13.52
C LEU A 60 -6.68 -19.31 -14.42
N LEU A 61 -5.48 -18.99 -13.93
CA LEU A 61 -4.23 -19.50 -14.46
C LEU A 61 -3.97 -20.85 -13.79
N VAL A 62 -3.84 -21.92 -14.61
CA VAL A 62 -3.54 -23.27 -14.15
C VAL A 62 -2.20 -23.68 -14.70
N LYS A 63 -1.27 -24.10 -13.83
CA LYS A 63 0.06 -24.61 -14.21
C LYS A 63 0.21 -26.06 -13.74
N HIS A 64 0.60 -26.94 -14.66
CA HIS A 64 1.01 -28.31 -14.40
C HIS A 64 1.74 -28.84 -15.64
N PRO A 65 2.72 -29.74 -15.52
CA PRO A 65 3.40 -30.32 -16.67
C PRO A 65 2.40 -30.89 -17.70
N ASP A 66 2.55 -30.47 -18.96
CA ASP A 66 1.71 -30.87 -20.09
C ASP A 66 0.19 -30.68 -19.91
N ILE A 67 -0.25 -29.73 -19.05
CA ILE A 67 -1.68 -29.45 -18.80
C ILE A 67 -2.43 -29.09 -20.10
N GLY A 68 -1.73 -28.54 -21.08
CA GLY A 68 -2.28 -28.15 -22.37
C GLY A 68 -2.86 -29.33 -23.21
N LYS A 69 -2.56 -30.59 -22.87
CA LYS A 69 -3.17 -31.77 -23.53
C LYS A 69 -4.59 -32.08 -23.01
N PHE A 70 -4.94 -31.56 -21.80
CA PHE A 70 -6.22 -31.85 -21.18
C PHE A 70 -7.32 -30.90 -21.66
N ILE A 71 -8.55 -31.36 -21.49
CA ILE A 71 -9.78 -30.59 -21.65
C ILE A 71 -10.36 -30.40 -20.24
N PRO A 72 -10.51 -29.17 -19.77
CA PRO A 72 -11.09 -28.91 -18.45
C PRO A 72 -12.62 -28.97 -18.51
N GLU A 73 -13.22 -29.48 -17.42
CA GLU A 73 -14.66 -29.46 -17.15
C GLU A 73 -14.86 -28.91 -15.73
N VAL A 74 -15.96 -28.21 -15.50
CA VAL A 74 -16.33 -27.68 -14.17
C VAL A 74 -17.56 -28.42 -13.68
N ASP A 75 -17.43 -29.09 -12.53
CA ASP A 75 -18.53 -29.81 -11.88
C ASP A 75 -19.19 -28.91 -10.83
N SER A 76 -20.04 -27.98 -11.28
CA SER A 76 -20.73 -27.01 -10.43
C SER A 76 -22.05 -26.59 -11.05
N GLY A 77 -23.08 -26.38 -10.22
CA GLY A 77 -24.34 -25.78 -10.64
C GLY A 77 -24.28 -24.23 -10.70
N ASP A 78 -23.36 -23.62 -9.97
CA ASP A 78 -23.25 -22.18 -9.79
C ASP A 78 -22.09 -21.54 -10.56
N VAL A 79 -21.19 -22.35 -11.15
CA VAL A 79 -20.02 -21.91 -11.91
C VAL A 79 -19.99 -22.62 -13.26
N SER A 80 -19.89 -21.85 -14.33
CA SER A 80 -19.76 -22.39 -15.69
C SER A 80 -18.40 -22.08 -16.30
N LEU A 81 -17.82 -23.04 -17.00
CA LEU A 81 -16.66 -22.84 -17.87
C LEU A 81 -17.15 -22.21 -19.19
N VAL A 82 -16.86 -20.90 -19.35
CA VAL A 82 -17.21 -20.16 -20.57
C VAL A 82 -16.28 -20.54 -21.71
N LYS A 83 -14.99 -20.59 -21.40
CA LYS A 83 -13.93 -20.89 -22.35
C LYS A 83 -12.65 -21.30 -21.62
N PHE A 84 -11.81 -22.07 -22.29
CA PHE A 84 -10.45 -22.29 -21.87
C PHE A 84 -9.47 -21.99 -23.01
N HIS A 85 -8.26 -21.58 -22.63
CA HIS A 85 -7.22 -21.21 -23.56
C HIS A 85 -5.95 -21.99 -23.24
N LYS A 86 -5.37 -22.59 -24.26
CA LYS A 86 -4.05 -23.21 -24.19
C LYS A 86 -3.02 -22.09 -24.38
N ALA A 87 -2.06 -22.00 -23.48
CA ALA A 87 -0.94 -21.10 -23.64
C ALA A 87 0.04 -21.60 -24.72
N GLU A 88 1.06 -20.81 -25.06
CA GLU A 88 2.14 -21.26 -25.95
C GLU A 88 3.01 -22.32 -25.26
N SER A 89 3.27 -22.16 -23.95
CA SER A 89 3.84 -23.25 -23.15
C SER A 89 2.78 -24.33 -22.91
N PRO A 90 3.11 -25.62 -23.13
CA PRO A 90 2.18 -26.71 -22.88
C PRO A 90 1.81 -26.89 -21.41
N ASN A 91 2.50 -26.20 -20.51
CA ASN A 91 2.35 -26.33 -19.06
C ASN A 91 1.30 -25.38 -18.47
N TYR A 92 0.57 -24.62 -19.30
CA TYR A 92 -0.43 -23.65 -18.82
C TYR A 92 -1.76 -23.77 -19.56
N LEU A 93 -2.83 -23.61 -18.77
CA LEU A 93 -4.19 -23.32 -19.24
C LEU A 93 -4.72 -22.09 -18.55
N PHE A 94 -5.53 -21.29 -19.27
CA PHE A 94 -6.33 -20.24 -18.70
C PHE A 94 -7.81 -20.63 -18.83
N LEU A 95 -8.55 -20.58 -17.72
CA LEU A 95 -9.96 -20.93 -17.65
C LEU A 95 -10.79 -19.69 -17.40
N ASP A 96 -11.62 -19.29 -18.35
CA ASP A 96 -12.60 -18.22 -18.15
C ASP A 96 -13.87 -18.84 -17.57
N LEU A 97 -14.17 -18.50 -16.34
CA LEU A 97 -15.34 -18.96 -15.59
C LEU A 97 -16.33 -17.82 -15.44
N GLU A 98 -17.62 -18.18 -15.35
CA GLU A 98 -18.68 -17.27 -14.96
C GLU A 98 -19.39 -17.82 -13.71
N ILE A 99 -19.47 -16.97 -12.67
CA ILE A 99 -20.13 -17.26 -11.41
C ILE A 99 -21.55 -16.74 -11.49
N ALA A 100 -22.53 -17.63 -11.29
CA ALA A 100 -23.95 -17.30 -11.40
C ALA A 100 -24.35 -16.21 -10.38
N GLU A 101 -25.34 -15.39 -10.75
CA GLU A 101 -25.93 -14.47 -9.81
C GLU A 101 -26.63 -15.21 -8.68
N GLY A 102 -26.31 -14.83 -7.43
CA GLY A 102 -26.85 -15.52 -6.25
C GLY A 102 -26.17 -16.85 -5.92
N ALA A 103 -25.06 -17.18 -6.58
CA ALA A 103 -24.20 -18.32 -6.23
C ALA A 103 -23.88 -18.32 -4.75
N LYS A 104 -23.86 -19.51 -4.14
CA LYS A 104 -23.55 -19.69 -2.73
C LYS A 104 -22.09 -20.11 -2.54
N PRO A 105 -21.47 -19.75 -1.41
CA PRO A 105 -20.16 -20.27 -1.05
C PRO A 105 -20.16 -21.80 -1.06
N ASN A 106 -19.24 -22.38 -1.82
CA ASN A 106 -19.14 -23.83 -1.99
C ASN A 106 -17.73 -24.22 -2.47
N LYS A 107 -17.50 -25.54 -2.50
CA LYS A 107 -16.35 -26.14 -3.18
C LYS A 107 -16.86 -26.95 -4.38
N PHE A 108 -16.16 -26.87 -5.48
CA PHE A 108 -16.47 -27.62 -6.70
C PHE A 108 -15.18 -28.18 -7.32
N ASN A 109 -15.31 -29.12 -8.22
CA ASN A 109 -14.17 -29.73 -8.87
C ASN A 109 -13.98 -29.18 -10.29
N ILE A 110 -12.73 -28.92 -10.63
CA ILE A 110 -12.27 -28.72 -12.01
C ILE A 110 -11.61 -30.05 -12.44
N ILE A 111 -12.20 -30.69 -13.40
CA ILE A 111 -11.79 -32.01 -13.87
C ILE A 111 -11.05 -31.86 -15.21
N PHE A 112 -9.83 -32.35 -15.27
CA PHE A 112 -9.01 -32.31 -16.49
C PHE A 112 -8.98 -33.66 -17.12
N ARG A 113 -9.53 -33.78 -18.35
CA ARG A 113 -9.62 -35.03 -19.08
C ARG A 113 -8.63 -35.09 -20.25
N GLU A 114 -8.00 -36.24 -20.41
CA GLU A 114 -7.28 -36.61 -21.63
C GLU A 114 -8.08 -37.70 -22.32
N ASN A 115 -8.63 -37.41 -23.51
CA ASN A 115 -9.66 -38.21 -24.14
C ASN A 115 -10.86 -38.41 -23.18
N ASP A 116 -11.27 -39.66 -22.95
CA ASP A 116 -12.40 -40.00 -22.05
C ASP A 116 -11.95 -40.30 -20.61
N SER A 117 -10.65 -40.18 -20.31
CA SER A 117 -10.09 -40.50 -19.00
C SER A 117 -9.86 -39.27 -18.16
N ILE A 118 -10.21 -39.34 -16.87
CA ILE A 118 -9.83 -38.28 -15.88
C ILE A 118 -8.34 -38.44 -15.63
N GLY A 119 -7.60 -37.33 -15.82
CA GLY A 119 -6.17 -37.26 -15.53
C GLY A 119 -5.85 -36.53 -14.23
N LEU A 120 -6.52 -35.39 -13.98
CA LEU A 120 -6.32 -34.55 -12.79
C LEU A 120 -7.68 -34.05 -12.30
N VAL A 121 -7.79 -33.80 -11.00
CA VAL A 121 -8.95 -33.17 -10.39
C VAL A 121 -8.46 -32.10 -9.38
N GLN A 122 -8.86 -30.86 -9.57
CA GLN A 122 -8.56 -29.77 -8.68
C GLN A 122 -9.83 -29.30 -7.98
N THR A 123 -9.88 -29.40 -6.67
CA THR A 123 -10.96 -28.76 -5.89
C THR A 123 -10.69 -27.26 -5.82
N TYR A 124 -11.70 -26.46 -6.18
CA TYR A 124 -11.66 -25.00 -6.11
C TYR A 124 -12.73 -24.47 -5.17
N GLU A 125 -12.44 -23.38 -4.41
CA GLU A 125 -13.33 -22.86 -3.39
C GLU A 125 -13.86 -21.48 -3.74
N LEU A 126 -15.19 -21.30 -3.65
CA LEU A 126 -15.84 -20.01 -3.58
C LEU A 126 -16.23 -19.71 -2.13
N LYS A 127 -15.75 -18.59 -1.60
CA LYS A 127 -16.01 -18.12 -0.24
C LYS A 127 -17.14 -17.10 -0.18
N ALA A 128 -17.69 -16.88 1.02
CA ALA A 128 -18.50 -15.70 1.28
C ALA A 128 -17.60 -14.48 1.46
N ARG A 129 -18.04 -13.32 1.01
CA ARG A 129 -17.39 -12.05 1.37
C ARG A 129 -17.68 -11.73 2.83
N GLU A 130 -16.69 -11.19 3.53
CA GLU A 130 -16.80 -10.78 4.94
C GLU A 130 -17.49 -9.42 5.09
N LYS A 131 -17.30 -8.53 4.11
CA LYS A 131 -17.85 -7.17 4.08
C LYS A 131 -18.64 -6.95 2.79
N SER A 132 -19.59 -6.01 2.79
CA SER A 132 -20.18 -5.51 1.54
C SER A 132 -19.18 -4.61 0.80
N ALA A 133 -19.39 -4.40 -0.49
CA ALA A 133 -18.50 -3.57 -1.33
C ALA A 133 -18.37 -2.14 -0.80
N GLU A 134 -19.46 -1.60 -0.24
CA GLU A 134 -19.58 -0.25 0.29
C GLU A 134 -18.87 -0.08 1.64
N ASP A 135 -18.57 -1.17 2.37
CA ASP A 135 -17.93 -1.17 3.69
C ASP A 135 -16.39 -1.13 3.60
N TYR A 136 -15.83 -1.21 2.41
CA TYR A 136 -14.41 -0.97 2.16
C TYR A 136 -14.14 0.53 2.10
N ILE A 137 -13.89 1.14 3.26
CA ILE A 137 -13.69 2.59 3.39
C ILE A 137 -12.21 2.92 3.32
N GLY A 138 -11.81 3.61 2.25
CA GLY A 138 -10.43 4.00 2.01
C GLY A 138 -9.88 5.06 2.97
N PHE A 139 -8.59 5.33 2.85
CA PHE A 139 -7.94 6.41 3.57
C PHE A 139 -8.29 7.78 2.96
N ASN A 140 -8.25 8.83 3.77
CA ASN A 140 -8.62 10.18 3.35
C ASN A 140 -7.89 11.25 4.20
N SER A 141 -8.26 12.53 4.05
CA SER A 141 -7.62 13.65 4.75
C SER A 141 -7.74 13.62 6.28
N SER A 142 -8.56 12.76 6.86
CA SER A 142 -8.59 12.56 8.32
C SER A 142 -7.51 11.60 8.81
N ASP A 143 -6.92 10.83 7.91
CA ASP A 143 -5.90 9.85 8.24
C ASP A 143 -4.49 10.48 8.31
N ALA A 144 -3.61 9.80 9.02
CA ALA A 144 -2.18 9.99 9.00
C ALA A 144 -1.53 8.62 8.87
N ILE A 145 -0.74 8.43 7.80
CA ILE A 145 -0.21 7.13 7.39
C ILE A 145 1.21 6.97 7.91
N TYR A 146 1.50 5.82 8.53
CA TYR A 146 2.84 5.42 8.95
C TYR A 146 3.39 4.40 7.95
N LEU A 147 4.41 4.82 7.17
CA LEU A 147 5.12 3.98 6.21
C LEU A 147 6.22 3.20 6.92
N ILE A 148 6.24 1.90 6.74
CA ILE A 148 7.19 0.98 7.38
C ILE A 148 7.93 0.15 6.34
N THR A 149 9.26 0.01 6.48
CA THR A 149 10.04 -1.05 5.83
C THR A 149 10.08 -2.25 6.80
N PRO A 150 9.31 -3.33 6.56
CA PRO A 150 9.12 -4.40 7.54
C PRO A 150 10.42 -5.03 8.03
N ASP A 151 11.33 -5.34 7.12
CA ASP A 151 12.65 -5.92 7.44
C ASP A 151 13.49 -5.07 8.42
N ARG A 152 13.15 -3.78 8.60
CA ARG A 152 13.93 -2.77 9.35
C ARG A 152 13.18 -2.19 10.54
N PHE A 153 11.99 -2.65 10.84
CA PHE A 153 11.17 -2.07 11.91
C PHE A 153 11.30 -2.83 13.23
N ALA A 154 10.99 -4.10 13.24
CA ALA A 154 11.15 -4.94 14.43
C ALA A 154 11.14 -6.42 14.06
N ASN A 155 11.99 -7.21 14.72
CA ASN A 155 12.07 -8.66 14.63
C ASN A 155 11.45 -9.30 15.87
N ALA A 156 10.23 -9.83 15.75
CA ALA A 156 9.56 -10.54 16.83
C ALA A 156 9.67 -12.05 16.72
N ASN A 157 10.00 -12.57 15.53
CA ASN A 157 10.13 -14.01 15.30
C ASN A 157 11.47 -14.38 14.65
N PRO A 158 12.56 -14.51 15.43
CA PRO A 158 13.87 -14.88 14.85
C PRO A 158 13.91 -16.26 14.16
N ASP A 159 12.92 -17.10 14.36
CA ASP A 159 12.85 -18.43 13.73
C ASP A 159 12.54 -18.34 12.22
N ASN A 160 12.04 -17.20 11.74
CA ASN A 160 11.77 -16.97 10.32
C ASN A 160 12.86 -16.17 9.59
N ASP A 161 13.92 -15.75 10.26
CA ASP A 161 15.03 -14.98 9.67
C ASP A 161 15.71 -15.74 8.51
N GLU A 162 15.78 -17.07 8.61
CA GLU A 162 16.29 -17.97 7.59
C GLU A 162 15.24 -19.04 7.23
N VAL A 163 14.98 -19.19 5.94
CA VAL A 163 14.05 -20.20 5.43
C VAL A 163 14.76 -21.07 4.40
N GLU A 164 14.83 -22.37 4.66
CA GLU A 164 15.47 -23.34 3.77
C GLU A 164 14.86 -23.30 2.36
N GLY A 165 15.71 -23.30 1.35
CA GLY A 165 15.30 -23.31 -0.07
C GLY A 165 15.15 -21.94 -0.71
N LEU A 166 15.17 -20.84 0.04
CA LEU A 166 15.20 -19.50 -0.52
C LEU A 166 16.64 -19.10 -0.92
N LEU A 167 16.78 -18.24 -1.92
CA LEU A 167 18.08 -17.90 -2.53
C LEU A 167 18.96 -17.04 -1.64
N GLN A 168 18.39 -15.99 -1.02
CA GLN A 168 19.14 -15.16 -0.08
C GLN A 168 18.95 -15.70 1.33
N GLN A 169 20.05 -16.20 1.90
CA GLN A 169 20.10 -16.76 3.25
C GLN A 169 20.74 -15.78 4.23
N GLY A 170 20.38 -15.91 5.51
CA GLY A 170 20.95 -15.19 6.63
C GLY A 170 20.54 -13.74 6.74
N ILE A 171 20.77 -13.21 7.93
CA ILE A 171 20.62 -11.78 8.24
C ILE A 171 21.99 -11.16 8.51
N ASP A 172 22.14 -9.87 8.21
CA ASP A 172 23.35 -9.11 8.51
C ASP A 172 23.00 -7.63 8.70
N ARG A 173 22.73 -7.23 9.93
CA ARG A 173 22.35 -5.87 10.30
C ARG A 173 23.46 -4.83 10.10
N THR A 174 24.68 -5.27 9.75
CA THR A 174 25.81 -4.36 9.44
C THR A 174 25.89 -3.98 7.96
N ASP A 175 25.13 -4.66 7.10
CA ASP A 175 25.08 -4.42 5.66
C ASP A 175 23.66 -3.97 5.26
N GLY A 176 23.49 -2.67 5.01
CA GLY A 176 22.21 -2.06 4.66
C GLY A 176 21.49 -2.65 3.43
N TYR A 177 22.14 -3.52 2.66
CA TYR A 177 21.58 -4.20 1.48
C TYR A 177 21.23 -5.67 1.72
N LYS A 178 21.48 -6.18 2.92
CA LYS A 178 21.04 -7.51 3.34
C LYS A 178 19.78 -7.46 4.19
N ARG A 179 19.23 -8.63 4.46
CA ARG A 179 18.08 -8.74 5.38
C ARG A 179 18.54 -8.52 6.82
N HIS A 180 17.67 -7.90 7.62
CA HIS A 180 17.88 -7.65 9.04
C HIS A 180 16.92 -8.45 9.93
N GLY A 181 15.88 -9.07 9.32
CA GLY A 181 14.99 -10.01 10.00
C GLY A 181 13.74 -9.38 10.61
N GLY A 182 13.46 -8.10 10.36
CA GLY A 182 12.17 -7.53 10.78
C GLY A 182 11.00 -8.20 10.05
N ASP A 183 9.84 -8.33 10.72
CA ASP A 183 8.73 -9.16 10.29
C ASP A 183 7.34 -8.55 10.58
N ILE A 184 6.28 -9.21 10.09
CA ILE A 184 4.87 -8.80 10.29
C ILE A 184 4.48 -8.87 11.76
N GLN A 185 5.01 -9.86 12.50
CA GLN A 185 4.75 -9.99 13.93
C GLN A 185 5.36 -8.80 14.69
N GLY A 186 6.58 -8.37 14.33
CA GLY A 186 7.22 -7.19 14.89
C GLY A 186 6.41 -5.91 14.70
N ILE A 187 5.79 -5.73 13.53
CA ILE A 187 4.84 -4.62 13.33
C ILE A 187 3.64 -4.80 14.24
N THR A 188 3.07 -6.00 14.31
CA THR A 188 1.86 -6.29 15.11
C THR A 188 2.08 -6.03 16.60
N GLU A 189 3.23 -6.38 17.15
CA GLU A 189 3.56 -6.19 18.56
C GLU A 189 3.79 -4.72 18.94
N HIS A 190 4.02 -3.85 17.97
CA HIS A 190 4.26 -2.42 18.20
C HIS A 190 3.10 -1.50 17.75
N LEU A 191 1.91 -2.06 17.47
CA LEU A 191 0.73 -1.28 17.08
C LEU A 191 0.28 -0.29 18.17
N ASP A 192 0.49 -0.60 19.44
CA ASP A 192 0.16 0.33 20.53
C ASP A 192 1.04 1.60 20.46
N TYR A 193 2.33 1.46 20.13
CA TYR A 193 3.20 2.61 19.88
C TYR A 193 2.70 3.45 18.71
N ILE A 194 2.33 2.82 17.60
CA ILE A 194 1.89 3.51 16.38
C ILE A 194 0.58 4.27 16.63
N ASP A 195 -0.40 3.65 17.30
CA ASP A 195 -1.67 4.29 17.67
C ASP A 195 -1.46 5.43 18.68
N GLU A 196 -0.63 5.22 19.72
CA GLU A 196 -0.31 6.25 20.70
C GLU A 196 0.39 7.46 20.08
N MET A 197 1.21 7.27 19.05
CA MET A 197 1.79 8.37 18.27
C MET A 197 0.72 9.19 17.54
N GLY A 198 -0.46 8.63 17.29
CA GLY A 198 -1.60 9.30 16.64
C GLY A 198 -1.74 8.97 15.16
N PHE A 199 -1.06 7.94 14.66
CA PHE A 199 -1.28 7.42 13.31
C PHE A 199 -2.61 6.66 13.22
N THR A 200 -3.22 6.69 12.05
CA THR A 200 -4.52 6.04 11.80
C THR A 200 -4.47 5.00 10.68
N ALA A 201 -3.33 4.89 10.01
CA ALA A 201 -3.10 3.90 8.97
C ALA A 201 -1.65 3.44 8.97
N VAL A 202 -1.43 2.17 8.60
CA VAL A 202 -0.11 1.58 8.40
C VAL A 202 0.02 1.16 6.94
N TRP A 203 1.13 1.55 6.34
CA TRP A 203 1.55 1.13 5.00
C TRP A 203 2.90 0.42 5.12
N PRO A 204 2.95 -0.93 5.18
CA PRO A 204 4.19 -1.67 5.06
C PRO A 204 4.65 -1.70 3.59
N CYS A 205 5.96 -1.53 3.31
CA CYS A 205 6.54 -1.93 2.04
C CYS A 205 6.20 -3.39 1.74
N PRO A 206 6.32 -3.87 0.47
CA PRO A 206 5.80 -5.17 0.08
C PRO A 206 6.33 -6.33 0.94
N VAL A 207 5.43 -7.22 1.35
CA VAL A 207 5.74 -8.43 2.15
C VAL A 207 5.48 -9.73 1.37
N LEU A 208 5.23 -9.64 0.07
CA LEU A 208 5.08 -10.82 -0.78
C LEU A 208 6.44 -11.45 -1.08
N ILE A 209 6.45 -12.74 -1.49
CA ILE A 209 7.70 -13.45 -1.74
C ILE A 209 8.58 -12.68 -2.72
N ASN A 210 9.77 -12.33 -2.25
CA ASN A 210 10.84 -11.74 -3.02
C ASN A 210 12.08 -12.65 -2.92
N ASP A 211 12.03 -13.81 -3.59
CA ASP A 211 13.11 -14.80 -3.57
C ASP A 211 14.17 -14.47 -4.61
N MET A 212 14.83 -13.32 -4.42
CA MET A 212 15.99 -12.88 -5.18
C MET A 212 17.27 -13.24 -4.45
N SER A 213 18.38 -13.44 -5.18
CA SER A 213 19.68 -13.77 -4.60
C SER A 213 20.31 -12.63 -3.78
N SER A 214 19.81 -11.40 -3.96
CA SER A 214 20.24 -10.21 -3.23
C SER A 214 19.11 -9.19 -3.17
N GLY A 215 19.12 -8.32 -2.16
CA GLY A 215 18.13 -7.23 -2.02
C GLY A 215 16.72 -7.71 -1.70
N SER A 216 16.51 -8.95 -1.26
CA SER A 216 15.17 -9.50 -1.02
C SER A 216 14.40 -8.75 0.09
N TYR A 217 15.09 -7.97 0.91
CA TYR A 217 14.53 -7.23 2.04
C TYR A 217 13.52 -6.15 1.64
N HIS A 218 13.67 -5.56 0.44
CA HIS A 218 12.82 -4.43 0.04
C HIS A 218 11.44 -4.85 -0.48
N GLY A 219 11.26 -6.10 -0.94
CA GLY A 219 9.97 -6.65 -1.35
C GLY A 219 9.52 -6.35 -2.78
N TYR A 220 10.09 -5.38 -3.49
CA TYR A 220 9.59 -4.90 -4.79
C TYR A 220 9.86 -5.86 -5.96
N ALA A 221 10.86 -6.75 -5.89
CA ALA A 221 11.12 -7.77 -6.91
C ALA A 221 10.37 -9.07 -6.61
N MET A 222 9.03 -9.01 -6.63
CA MET A 222 8.16 -10.12 -6.24
C MET A 222 8.37 -11.35 -7.14
N THR A 223 8.47 -12.52 -6.53
CA THR A 223 8.63 -13.81 -7.23
C THR A 223 7.40 -14.72 -7.09
N ASP A 224 6.42 -14.33 -6.30
CA ASP A 224 5.06 -14.90 -6.25
C ASP A 224 4.07 -13.82 -5.75
N PHE A 225 3.04 -13.52 -6.54
CA PHE A 225 2.07 -12.46 -6.25
C PHE A 225 0.94 -12.88 -5.30
N TYR A 226 0.82 -14.18 -4.97
CA TYR A 226 -0.25 -14.70 -4.10
C TYR A 226 0.25 -15.23 -2.75
N LYS A 227 1.56 -15.09 -2.46
CA LYS A 227 2.14 -15.64 -1.23
C LYS A 227 2.91 -14.57 -0.46
N VAL A 228 2.70 -14.56 0.85
CA VAL A 228 3.54 -13.81 1.80
C VAL A 228 4.92 -14.46 1.85
N ASP A 229 5.98 -13.64 1.89
CA ASP A 229 7.35 -14.13 2.07
C ASP A 229 7.50 -14.75 3.47
N PRO A 230 7.87 -16.02 3.57
CA PRO A 230 7.94 -16.71 4.87
C PRO A 230 8.93 -16.09 5.84
N ARG A 231 9.89 -15.26 5.34
CA ARG A 231 10.81 -14.48 6.17
C ARG A 231 10.15 -13.22 6.76
N PHE A 232 8.97 -12.82 6.30
CA PHE A 232 8.13 -11.81 6.92
C PHE A 232 7.00 -12.41 7.73
N GLY A 233 6.66 -13.68 7.47
CA GLY A 233 5.59 -14.38 8.16
C GLY A 233 4.67 -15.16 7.22
N THR A 234 3.49 -15.47 7.72
CA THR A 234 2.45 -16.24 7.02
C THR A 234 1.28 -15.36 6.59
N LEU A 235 0.44 -15.88 5.70
CA LEU A 235 -0.84 -15.24 5.35
C LEU A 235 -1.73 -15.01 6.59
N ASN A 236 -1.68 -15.92 7.56
CA ASN A 236 -2.49 -15.78 8.78
C ASN A 236 -1.95 -14.66 9.68
N GLU A 237 -0.65 -14.47 9.77
CA GLU A 237 -0.05 -13.34 10.49
C GLU A 237 -0.36 -12.03 9.81
N TYR A 238 -0.35 -11.97 8.47
CA TYR A 238 -0.74 -10.76 7.74
C TYR A 238 -2.23 -10.43 7.93
N LYS A 239 -3.12 -11.44 7.92
CA LYS A 239 -4.53 -11.26 8.32
C LYS A 239 -4.67 -10.80 9.76
N ASN A 240 -3.86 -11.34 10.67
CA ASN A 240 -3.87 -10.90 12.07
C ASN A 240 -3.46 -9.45 12.20
N LEU A 241 -2.43 -8.99 11.49
CA LEU A 241 -2.04 -7.57 11.45
C LEU A 241 -3.22 -6.69 10.99
N ALA A 242 -3.89 -7.06 9.89
CA ALA A 242 -5.07 -6.35 9.40
C ALA A 242 -6.18 -6.26 10.48
N ASN A 243 -6.51 -7.39 11.10
CA ASN A 243 -7.52 -7.46 12.16
C ASN A 243 -7.13 -6.63 13.39
N GLN A 244 -5.86 -6.64 13.79
CA GLN A 244 -5.38 -5.86 14.94
C GLN A 244 -5.40 -4.34 14.66
N LEU A 245 -5.16 -3.93 13.43
CA LEU A 245 -5.33 -2.55 12.99
C LEU A 245 -6.81 -2.15 13.02
N HIS A 246 -7.69 -2.94 12.40
CA HIS A 246 -9.13 -2.66 12.38
C HIS A 246 -9.74 -2.62 13.80
N ASN A 247 -9.28 -3.45 14.72
CA ASN A 247 -9.72 -3.42 16.12
C ASN A 247 -9.31 -2.13 16.88
N ARG A 248 -8.39 -1.34 16.31
CA ARG A 248 -7.95 -0.02 16.80
C ARG A 248 -8.53 1.14 15.98
N ASP A 249 -9.50 0.87 15.11
CA ASP A 249 -10.01 1.83 14.11
C ASP A 249 -8.89 2.39 13.19
N MET A 250 -7.85 1.60 12.99
CA MET A 250 -6.74 1.90 12.08
C MET A 250 -6.88 1.15 10.76
N LYS A 251 -6.23 1.64 9.72
CA LYS A 251 -6.31 1.15 8.35
C LYS A 251 -5.05 0.41 7.94
N LEU A 252 -5.19 -0.56 7.03
CA LEU A 252 -4.08 -1.23 6.35
C LEU A 252 -4.04 -0.83 4.88
N ILE A 253 -2.89 -0.31 4.44
CA ILE A 253 -2.61 0.01 3.03
C ILE A 253 -1.59 -0.99 2.50
N MET A 254 -1.91 -1.68 1.44
CA MET A 254 -0.99 -2.63 0.80
C MET A 254 -0.20 -1.95 -0.30
N ASP A 255 1.12 -2.16 -0.30
CA ASP A 255 1.99 -1.78 -1.40
C ASP A 255 1.95 -2.85 -2.50
N GLN A 256 1.59 -2.47 -3.72
CA GLN A 256 1.47 -3.37 -4.87
C GLN A 256 2.36 -2.93 -6.03
N VAL A 257 2.76 -3.89 -6.84
CA VAL A 257 3.58 -3.70 -8.04
C VAL A 257 2.84 -4.30 -9.23
N ALA A 258 2.44 -3.47 -10.19
CA ALA A 258 1.79 -3.91 -11.42
C ALA A 258 2.72 -3.85 -12.65
N ASN A 259 3.87 -3.17 -12.53
CA ASN A 259 4.79 -2.93 -13.63
C ASN A 259 5.69 -4.13 -13.93
N HIS A 260 6.25 -4.76 -12.92
CA HIS A 260 7.31 -5.76 -13.07
C HIS A 260 7.18 -6.90 -12.07
N CYS A 261 7.92 -7.97 -12.28
CA CYS A 261 8.16 -9.01 -11.29
C CYS A 261 9.66 -9.11 -10.97
N GLY A 262 10.05 -9.98 -10.05
CA GLY A 262 11.45 -10.35 -9.84
C GLY A 262 11.95 -11.29 -10.95
N LEU A 263 13.23 -11.19 -11.30
CA LEU A 263 13.85 -12.06 -12.31
C LEU A 263 13.77 -13.56 -11.94
N GLU A 264 13.70 -13.87 -10.65
CA GLU A 264 13.56 -15.25 -10.15
C GLU A 264 12.08 -15.67 -10.00
N HIS A 265 11.14 -14.88 -10.49
CA HIS A 265 9.72 -15.28 -10.50
C HIS A 265 9.58 -16.61 -11.23
N TRP A 266 8.73 -17.51 -10.70
CA TRP A 266 8.54 -18.84 -11.27
C TRP A 266 8.10 -18.82 -12.74
N TRP A 267 7.47 -17.73 -13.24
CA TRP A 267 7.19 -17.52 -14.66
C TRP A 267 8.46 -17.45 -15.51
N MET A 268 9.54 -16.85 -15.00
CA MET A 268 10.78 -16.66 -15.77
C MET A 268 11.48 -17.97 -16.12
N LYS A 269 11.12 -19.09 -15.44
CA LYS A 269 11.58 -20.44 -15.76
C LYS A 269 10.81 -21.08 -16.90
N ASP A 270 9.55 -20.68 -17.11
CA ASP A 270 8.66 -21.18 -18.15
C ASP A 270 7.50 -20.18 -18.32
N LEU A 271 7.57 -19.30 -19.33
CA LEU A 271 6.55 -18.29 -19.58
C LEU A 271 5.31 -18.90 -20.23
N PRO A 272 4.09 -18.50 -19.81
CA PRO A 272 2.85 -18.95 -20.49
C PRO A 272 2.83 -18.57 -21.97
N PHE A 273 3.21 -17.32 -22.28
CA PHE A 273 3.28 -16.75 -23.63
C PHE A 273 4.62 -16.04 -23.82
N LYS A 274 5.11 -15.96 -25.05
CA LYS A 274 6.34 -15.25 -25.40
C LYS A 274 6.27 -13.74 -25.10
N ASP A 275 5.07 -13.19 -25.15
CA ASP A 275 4.77 -11.80 -24.86
C ASP A 275 4.27 -11.57 -23.41
N TRP A 276 4.49 -12.54 -22.49
CA TRP A 276 4.14 -12.39 -21.07
C TRP A 276 4.96 -11.32 -20.37
N VAL A 277 6.23 -11.23 -20.73
CA VAL A 277 7.21 -10.23 -20.30
C VAL A 277 7.71 -9.49 -21.54
N ASN A 278 7.76 -8.17 -21.47
CA ASN A 278 8.25 -7.33 -22.55
C ASN A 278 9.77 -7.53 -22.74
N TYR A 279 10.21 -7.62 -23.97
CA TYR A 279 11.62 -7.63 -24.39
C TYR A 279 12.52 -8.70 -23.72
N GLN A 280 12.00 -9.77 -23.15
CA GLN A 280 12.83 -10.75 -22.45
C GLN A 280 13.94 -11.33 -23.32
N GLU A 281 13.62 -11.82 -24.52
CA GLU A 281 14.61 -12.40 -25.44
C GLU A 281 15.69 -11.37 -25.82
N HIS A 282 15.27 -10.14 -26.09
CA HIS A 282 16.19 -9.05 -26.46
C HIS A 282 17.09 -8.68 -25.29
N TYR A 283 16.53 -8.59 -24.07
CA TYR A 283 17.28 -8.32 -22.85
C TYR A 283 18.36 -9.40 -22.63
N GLU A 284 17.99 -10.67 -22.67
CA GLU A 284 18.94 -11.80 -22.48
C GLU A 284 20.09 -11.80 -23.48
N GLN A 285 19.86 -11.40 -24.73
CA GLN A 285 20.90 -11.27 -25.75
C GLN A 285 21.86 -10.10 -25.54
N ASN A 286 21.47 -9.08 -24.77
CA ASN A 286 22.17 -7.80 -24.67
C ASN A 286 22.44 -7.37 -23.21
N LYS A 287 22.20 -8.21 -22.22
CA LYS A 287 22.24 -7.86 -20.78
C LYS A 287 23.57 -7.32 -20.26
N ASP A 288 24.67 -7.60 -20.96
CA ASP A 288 25.99 -7.06 -20.60
C ASP A 288 26.21 -5.61 -21.06
N ASN A 289 25.25 -5.03 -21.81
CA ASN A 289 25.31 -3.66 -22.30
C ASN A 289 24.21 -2.81 -21.64
N TRP A 290 24.58 -1.98 -20.69
CA TRP A 290 23.67 -1.15 -19.90
C TRP A 290 23.04 0.05 -20.63
N ASP A 291 23.04 0.06 -21.95
CA ASP A 291 22.33 1.05 -22.74
C ASP A 291 20.84 0.65 -22.87
N TRP A 292 19.94 1.49 -22.39
CA TRP A 292 18.50 1.23 -22.42
C TRP A 292 17.95 0.93 -23.82
N LYS A 293 18.57 1.46 -24.88
CA LYS A 293 18.15 1.21 -26.27
C LYS A 293 18.53 -0.18 -26.75
N THR A 294 19.68 -0.69 -26.36
CA THR A 294 20.21 -1.98 -26.78
C THR A 294 19.78 -3.12 -25.88
N THR A 295 19.71 -2.88 -24.56
CA THR A 295 19.28 -3.88 -23.56
C THR A 295 17.77 -3.87 -23.33
N LYS A 296 17.05 -2.87 -23.86
CA LYS A 296 15.61 -2.68 -23.58
C LYS A 296 15.28 -2.47 -22.11
N MET A 297 16.15 -1.78 -21.42
CA MET A 297 15.87 -1.19 -20.10
C MET A 297 14.95 0.02 -20.26
N SER A 298 14.21 0.35 -19.20
CA SER A 298 13.43 1.58 -19.17
C SER A 298 14.31 2.81 -19.32
N ASN A 299 13.88 3.78 -20.13
CA ASN A 299 14.53 5.09 -20.20
C ASN A 299 14.14 6.01 -19.04
N HIS A 300 13.22 5.59 -18.15
CA HIS A 300 12.71 6.33 -17.00
C HIS A 300 12.18 7.74 -17.32
N ARG A 301 11.66 7.97 -18.56
CA ARG A 301 11.10 9.25 -18.99
C ARG A 301 9.57 9.28 -18.89
N ARG A 302 9.07 9.28 -17.63
CA ARG A 302 7.62 9.23 -17.30
C ARG A 302 6.79 10.29 -18.05
N THR A 303 7.38 11.44 -18.35
CA THR A 303 6.71 12.52 -19.10
C THR A 303 6.22 12.10 -20.47
N THR A 304 6.74 11.00 -21.05
CA THR A 304 6.27 10.46 -22.34
C THR A 304 4.78 10.09 -22.32
N ASN A 305 4.21 9.83 -21.15
CA ASN A 305 2.78 9.55 -21.03
C ASN A 305 1.88 10.75 -21.34
N GLN A 306 2.34 11.97 -21.00
CA GLN A 306 1.57 13.20 -21.16
C GLN A 306 2.08 14.07 -22.32
N ASP A 307 3.32 13.84 -22.78
CA ASP A 307 3.98 14.67 -23.79
C ASP A 307 3.40 14.43 -25.18
N PRO A 308 2.70 15.42 -25.79
CA PRO A 308 2.12 15.27 -27.12
C PRO A 308 3.18 15.18 -28.24
N TYR A 309 4.45 15.39 -27.91
CA TYR A 309 5.58 15.37 -28.85
C TYR A 309 6.52 14.19 -28.60
N ALA A 310 6.24 13.34 -27.61
CA ALA A 310 7.05 12.17 -27.33
C ALA A 310 7.14 11.27 -28.57
N SER A 311 8.36 10.78 -28.87
CA SER A 311 8.51 9.77 -29.91
C SER A 311 7.93 8.43 -29.42
N GLU A 312 7.39 7.64 -30.35
CA GLU A 312 6.92 6.30 -30.04
C GLU A 312 8.03 5.44 -29.42
N ALA A 313 9.26 5.58 -29.90
CA ALA A 313 10.41 4.86 -29.37
C ALA A 313 10.73 5.23 -27.91
N ASP A 314 10.57 6.49 -27.50
CA ASP A 314 10.78 6.90 -26.12
C ASP A 314 9.61 6.47 -25.22
N TYR A 315 8.37 6.54 -25.71
CA TYR A 315 7.20 6.03 -25.01
C TYR A 315 7.30 4.52 -24.78
N GLU A 316 7.64 3.74 -25.81
CA GLU A 316 7.87 2.30 -25.67
C GLU A 316 9.07 1.98 -24.75
N GLY A 317 10.14 2.77 -24.84
CA GLY A 317 11.29 2.63 -23.97
C GLY A 317 10.98 2.94 -22.50
N MET A 318 9.96 3.75 -22.24
CA MET A 318 9.44 3.99 -20.88
C MET A 318 8.54 2.85 -20.43
N SER A 319 7.50 2.51 -21.21
CA SER A 319 6.37 1.67 -20.78
C SER A 319 6.55 0.17 -20.99
N LYS A 320 7.60 -0.23 -21.75
CA LYS A 320 7.91 -1.65 -22.02
C LYS A 320 9.33 -2.04 -21.57
N GLY A 321 10.17 -1.07 -21.25
CA GLY A 321 11.55 -1.32 -20.83
C GLY A 321 11.60 -1.89 -19.41
N TRP A 322 12.48 -2.84 -19.16
CA TRP A 322 12.70 -3.39 -17.83
C TRP A 322 13.11 -2.30 -16.85
N PHE A 323 12.48 -2.24 -15.69
CA PHE A 323 12.75 -1.20 -14.68
C PHE A 323 14.22 -1.18 -14.25
N VAL A 324 14.74 -2.34 -13.87
CA VAL A 324 16.16 -2.63 -13.65
C VAL A 324 16.43 -4.09 -14.09
N PRO A 325 17.69 -4.54 -14.22
CA PRO A 325 18.01 -5.90 -14.69
C PRO A 325 17.36 -7.05 -13.92
N SER A 326 17.09 -6.83 -12.65
CA SER A 326 16.44 -7.81 -11.76
C SER A 326 14.92 -7.74 -11.75
N MET A 327 14.32 -6.80 -12.51
CA MET A 327 12.87 -6.53 -12.51
C MET A 327 12.32 -6.51 -13.93
N PRO A 328 12.04 -7.70 -14.51
CA PRO A 328 11.40 -7.87 -15.83
C PRO A 328 10.07 -7.17 -15.91
N ASP A 329 9.87 -6.43 -17.01
CA ASP A 329 8.64 -5.69 -17.27
C ASP A 329 7.51 -6.60 -17.73
N LEU A 330 6.36 -6.56 -17.05
CA LEU A 330 5.19 -7.34 -17.38
C LEU A 330 4.45 -6.71 -18.56
N ASN A 331 3.97 -7.52 -19.48
CA ASN A 331 3.20 -7.02 -20.63
C ASN A 331 1.71 -6.94 -20.30
N GLN A 332 1.25 -5.79 -19.80
CA GLN A 332 -0.16 -5.56 -19.46
C GLN A 332 -1.06 -5.48 -20.71
N LYS A 333 -0.51 -5.40 -21.94
CA LYS A 333 -1.28 -5.52 -23.19
C LYS A 333 -1.66 -6.97 -23.51
N ASN A 334 -1.00 -7.94 -22.89
CA ASN A 334 -1.47 -9.30 -22.92
C ASN A 334 -2.74 -9.43 -22.05
N PRO A 335 -3.92 -9.82 -22.62
CA PRO A 335 -5.18 -9.78 -21.88
C PRO A 335 -5.23 -10.74 -20.69
N PHE A 336 -4.45 -11.81 -20.71
CA PHE A 336 -4.36 -12.74 -19.60
C PHE A 336 -3.55 -12.15 -18.45
N MET A 337 -2.45 -11.45 -18.75
CA MET A 337 -1.64 -10.70 -17.76
C MET A 337 -2.47 -9.57 -17.13
N ALA A 338 -3.14 -8.77 -17.95
CA ALA A 338 -4.00 -7.67 -17.46
C ALA A 338 -5.04 -8.19 -16.46
N LYS A 339 -5.75 -9.25 -16.82
CA LYS A 339 -6.78 -9.84 -15.96
C LYS A 339 -6.20 -10.48 -14.71
N TYR A 340 -5.03 -11.10 -14.82
CA TYR A 340 -4.31 -11.67 -13.67
C TYR A 340 -3.97 -10.60 -12.63
N ILE A 341 -3.40 -9.44 -13.04
CA ILE A 341 -3.02 -8.35 -12.12
C ILE A 341 -4.26 -7.73 -11.46
N ILE A 342 -5.34 -7.47 -12.24
CA ILE A 342 -6.60 -6.95 -11.70
C ILE A 342 -7.17 -7.89 -10.63
N GLN A 343 -7.25 -9.18 -10.94
CA GLN A 343 -7.77 -10.19 -10.02
C GLN A 343 -6.87 -10.38 -8.78
N ASN A 344 -5.57 -10.26 -8.94
CA ASN A 344 -4.63 -10.30 -7.82
C ASN A 344 -4.90 -9.17 -6.84
N SER A 345 -5.10 -7.95 -7.32
CA SER A 345 -5.41 -6.79 -6.46
C SER A 345 -6.74 -6.99 -5.72
N ILE A 346 -7.80 -7.39 -6.42
CA ILE A 346 -9.12 -7.68 -5.81
C ILE A 346 -9.00 -8.80 -4.77
N TRP A 347 -8.22 -9.84 -5.07
CA TRP A 347 -7.99 -10.96 -4.14
C TRP A 347 -7.36 -10.49 -2.83
N TRP A 348 -6.35 -9.61 -2.88
CA TRP A 348 -5.71 -9.07 -1.68
C TRP A 348 -6.64 -8.14 -0.91
N VAL A 349 -7.47 -7.32 -1.60
CA VAL A 349 -8.48 -6.48 -0.92
C VAL A 349 -9.41 -7.35 -0.08
N GLU A 350 -9.93 -8.45 -0.63
CA GLU A 350 -10.84 -9.35 0.09
C GLU A 350 -10.14 -10.17 1.19
N VAL A 351 -8.92 -10.65 0.92
CA VAL A 351 -8.20 -11.53 1.87
C VAL A 351 -7.83 -10.80 3.15
N LEU A 352 -7.45 -9.53 3.04
CA LEU A 352 -6.99 -8.73 4.18
C LEU A 352 -8.04 -7.73 4.66
N GLY A 353 -9.14 -7.53 3.92
CA GLY A 353 -10.10 -6.46 4.21
C GLY A 353 -9.46 -5.08 4.08
N LEU A 354 -8.58 -4.88 3.06
CA LEU A 354 -7.76 -3.67 2.89
C LEU A 354 -8.57 -2.38 2.88
N ASP A 355 -7.93 -1.31 3.33
CA ASP A 355 -8.49 0.05 3.31
C ASP A 355 -7.82 0.91 2.23
N GLY A 356 -6.81 0.41 1.55
CA GLY A 356 -6.17 1.09 0.44
C GLY A 356 -5.05 0.31 -0.23
N ILE A 357 -4.67 0.80 -1.39
CA ILE A 357 -3.51 0.33 -2.15
C ILE A 357 -2.58 1.51 -2.43
N ARG A 358 -1.28 1.34 -2.19
CA ARG A 358 -0.25 2.15 -2.83
C ARG A 358 0.27 1.38 -4.02
N GLN A 359 0.14 1.96 -5.20
CA GLN A 359 0.64 1.36 -6.43
C GLN A 359 2.00 1.93 -6.78
N ASP A 360 2.99 1.04 -6.71
CA ASP A 360 4.37 1.31 -7.07
C ASP A 360 4.52 1.69 -8.54
N THR A 361 5.46 2.60 -8.83
CA THR A 361 5.83 2.98 -10.21
C THR A 361 4.63 3.21 -11.15
N TYR A 362 3.59 3.93 -10.66
CA TYR A 362 2.29 4.07 -11.33
C TYR A 362 2.34 4.45 -12.83
N PRO A 363 3.24 5.32 -13.31
CA PRO A 363 3.29 5.73 -14.71
C PRO A 363 4.09 4.78 -15.63
N TYR A 364 4.67 3.69 -15.11
CA TYR A 364 5.51 2.78 -15.89
C TYR A 364 4.73 1.72 -16.67
N PRO A 365 3.71 1.05 -16.10
CA PRO A 365 2.86 0.15 -16.86
C PRO A 365 2.13 0.86 -18.00
N ASP A 366 1.54 0.09 -18.92
CA ASP A 366 0.66 0.67 -19.94
C ASP A 366 -0.45 1.51 -19.29
N LYS A 367 -0.57 2.79 -19.71
CA LYS A 367 -1.48 3.72 -19.05
C LYS A 367 -2.96 3.35 -19.20
N ASP A 368 -3.33 2.76 -20.34
CA ASP A 368 -4.72 2.36 -20.57
C ASP A 368 -5.09 1.17 -19.67
N PHE A 369 -4.15 0.22 -19.50
CA PHE A 369 -4.29 -0.84 -18.51
C PHE A 369 -4.42 -0.27 -17.09
N MET A 370 -3.65 0.75 -16.71
CA MET A 370 -3.73 1.34 -15.37
C MET A 370 -5.09 1.99 -15.10
N SER A 371 -5.70 2.61 -16.13
CA SER A 371 -7.07 3.09 -16.05
C SER A 371 -8.08 1.94 -15.85
N ASP A 372 -7.94 0.87 -16.60
CA ASP A 372 -8.80 -0.33 -16.47
C ASP A 372 -8.62 -1.00 -15.10
N TRP A 373 -7.39 -1.09 -14.61
CA TRP A 373 -7.06 -1.67 -13.31
C TRP A 373 -7.68 -0.88 -12.16
N ALA A 374 -7.44 0.44 -12.12
CA ALA A 374 -8.03 1.30 -11.10
C ALA A 374 -9.56 1.33 -11.21
N GLY A 375 -10.09 1.42 -12.44
CA GLY A 375 -11.52 1.41 -12.72
C GLY A 375 -12.21 0.12 -12.27
N ALA A 376 -11.58 -1.04 -12.44
CA ALA A 376 -12.11 -2.33 -11.98
C ALA A 376 -12.21 -2.38 -10.44
N ILE A 377 -11.16 -1.93 -9.73
CA ILE A 377 -11.15 -1.88 -8.26
C ILE A 377 -12.20 -0.88 -7.76
N MET A 378 -12.22 0.36 -8.29
CA MET A 378 -13.14 1.39 -7.85
C MET A 378 -14.61 1.07 -8.20
N THR A 379 -14.85 0.31 -9.28
CA THR A 379 -16.19 -0.20 -9.60
C THR A 379 -16.66 -1.20 -8.57
N GLU A 380 -15.79 -2.11 -8.13
CA GLU A 380 -16.14 -3.09 -7.10
C GLU A 380 -16.24 -2.44 -5.72
N TYR A 381 -15.32 -1.54 -5.36
CA TYR A 381 -15.21 -0.90 -4.05
C TYR A 381 -15.31 0.63 -4.16
N PRO A 382 -16.52 1.21 -4.25
CA PRO A 382 -16.71 2.62 -4.60
C PRO A 382 -16.17 3.62 -3.55
N ASN A 383 -15.93 3.18 -2.32
CA ASN A 383 -15.42 4.00 -1.22
C ASN A 383 -13.94 3.74 -0.92
N PHE A 384 -13.27 2.93 -1.75
CA PHE A 384 -11.86 2.55 -1.57
C PHE A 384 -10.90 3.69 -1.95
N SER A 385 -9.64 3.57 -1.60
CA SER A 385 -8.61 4.55 -1.98
C SER A 385 -7.38 3.87 -2.58
N ILE A 386 -6.90 4.46 -3.68
CA ILE A 386 -5.67 4.05 -4.34
C ILE A 386 -4.76 5.27 -4.44
N VAL A 387 -3.51 5.16 -4.00
CA VAL A 387 -2.49 6.17 -4.24
C VAL A 387 -1.44 5.65 -5.21
N GLY A 388 -1.20 6.39 -6.29
CA GLY A 388 -0.18 6.09 -7.30
C GLY A 388 1.10 6.87 -7.05
N GLU A 389 2.23 6.19 -7.20
CA GLU A 389 3.53 6.84 -7.13
C GLU A 389 3.88 7.47 -8.48
N GLU A 390 3.65 8.77 -8.63
CA GLU A 390 4.19 9.58 -9.73
C GLU A 390 5.29 10.50 -9.19
N TRP A 391 6.53 10.12 -9.36
CA TRP A 391 7.68 10.89 -8.90
C TRP A 391 7.96 12.08 -9.82
N SER A 392 7.09 13.06 -9.80
CA SER A 392 7.26 14.30 -10.55
C SER A 392 7.37 15.51 -9.63
N LEU A 393 8.29 16.42 -9.96
CA LEU A 393 8.39 17.73 -9.30
C LEU A 393 7.46 18.79 -9.95
N ASN A 394 6.70 18.38 -10.96
CA ASN A 394 5.73 19.24 -11.64
C ASN A 394 4.31 18.85 -11.23
N PRO A 395 3.56 19.72 -10.54
CA PRO A 395 2.20 19.42 -10.09
C PRO A 395 1.22 19.08 -11.22
N LEU A 396 1.43 19.61 -12.44
CA LEU A 396 0.57 19.30 -13.58
C LEU A 396 0.72 17.84 -14.03
N LEU A 397 1.91 17.25 -13.91
CA LEU A 397 2.13 15.84 -14.24
C LEU A 397 1.53 14.92 -13.17
N ILE A 398 1.53 15.35 -11.91
CA ILE A 398 0.86 14.64 -10.83
C ILE A 398 -0.66 14.70 -11.02
N ALA A 399 -1.20 15.89 -11.30
CA ALA A 399 -2.64 16.12 -11.51
C ALA A 399 -3.21 15.31 -12.69
N TYR A 400 -2.41 15.08 -13.73
CA TYR A 400 -2.80 14.27 -14.90
C TYR A 400 -3.37 12.90 -14.52
N TRP A 401 -2.84 12.29 -13.46
CA TRP A 401 -3.24 10.95 -13.01
C TRP A 401 -4.44 10.95 -12.06
N GLN A 402 -4.91 12.10 -11.58
CA GLN A 402 -6.03 12.11 -10.64
C GLN A 402 -7.37 11.90 -11.37
N GLU A 403 -8.25 11.06 -10.80
CA GLU A 403 -9.58 10.78 -11.34
C GLU A 403 -10.36 12.06 -11.65
N GLY A 404 -11.06 12.07 -12.78
CA GLY A 404 -11.88 13.19 -13.23
C GLY A 404 -11.10 14.43 -13.69
N HIS A 405 -9.75 14.36 -13.78
CA HIS A 405 -8.95 15.44 -14.34
C HIS A 405 -9.23 15.58 -15.84
N GLN A 406 -9.45 16.82 -16.30
CA GLN A 406 -9.78 17.11 -17.71
C GLN A 406 -8.52 17.16 -18.56
N ASN A 407 -7.97 15.99 -18.89
CA ASN A 407 -6.80 15.86 -19.74
C ASN A 407 -7.11 16.15 -21.21
N THR A 408 -6.20 16.81 -21.91
CA THR A 408 -6.39 17.21 -23.32
C THR A 408 -6.44 16.02 -24.29
N ASP A 409 -5.86 14.89 -23.92
CA ASP A 409 -5.91 13.63 -24.66
C ASP A 409 -7.15 12.78 -24.31
N GLY A 410 -7.99 13.24 -23.38
CA GLY A 410 -9.20 12.55 -22.93
C GLY A 410 -8.95 11.39 -21.97
N TYR A 411 -7.70 11.21 -21.50
CA TYR A 411 -7.36 10.15 -20.55
C TYR A 411 -7.93 10.42 -19.16
N ASP A 412 -8.54 9.41 -18.55
CA ASP A 412 -8.91 9.37 -17.13
C ASP A 412 -8.35 8.08 -16.51
N SER A 413 -7.58 8.23 -15.44
CA SER A 413 -6.89 7.10 -14.80
C SER A 413 -7.77 6.33 -13.81
N ASN A 414 -8.91 6.86 -13.38
CA ASN A 414 -9.70 6.38 -12.24
C ASN A 414 -8.89 6.32 -10.91
N LEU A 415 -7.74 6.98 -10.84
CA LEU A 415 -6.85 6.97 -9.67
C LEU A 415 -7.31 8.02 -8.65
N THR A 416 -7.60 7.59 -7.43
CA THR A 416 -8.15 8.50 -6.41
C THR A 416 -7.13 9.46 -5.83
N SER A 417 -5.86 9.06 -5.71
CA SER A 417 -4.79 9.82 -5.05
C SER A 417 -3.45 9.65 -5.76
N SER A 418 -2.59 10.65 -5.64
CA SER A 418 -1.18 10.63 -6.07
C SER A 418 -0.28 11.19 -4.99
N MET A 419 1.04 10.91 -5.05
CA MET A 419 2.03 11.41 -4.10
C MET A 419 2.54 12.79 -4.50
N ASP A 420 2.59 13.76 -3.54
CA ASP A 420 2.94 15.16 -3.77
C ASP A 420 4.45 15.42 -3.67
N PHE A 421 5.22 14.84 -4.57
CA PHE A 421 6.67 15.10 -4.69
C PHE A 421 7.00 16.57 -4.98
N ALA A 422 6.08 17.27 -5.67
CA ALA A 422 6.26 18.68 -5.97
C ALA A 422 6.25 19.56 -4.73
N MET A 423 5.28 19.34 -3.81
CA MET A 423 5.20 20.04 -2.53
C MET A 423 6.40 19.68 -1.64
N GLN A 424 6.78 18.39 -1.58
CA GLN A 424 7.92 17.91 -0.79
C GLN A 424 9.21 18.66 -1.17
N ALA A 425 9.51 18.74 -2.45
CA ALA A 425 10.71 19.45 -2.94
C ALA A 425 10.67 20.94 -2.57
N LYS A 426 9.52 21.61 -2.74
CA LYS A 426 9.37 23.03 -2.42
C LYS A 426 9.45 23.29 -0.91
N LEU A 427 9.01 22.37 -0.08
CA LEU A 427 9.14 22.46 1.36
C LEU A 427 10.61 22.44 1.80
N VAL A 428 11.38 21.47 1.28
CA VAL A 428 12.82 21.35 1.57
C VAL A 428 13.59 22.60 1.07
N GLU A 429 13.32 23.03 -0.16
CA GLU A 429 13.91 24.26 -0.71
C GLU A 429 13.60 25.47 0.20
N SER A 430 12.34 25.65 0.59
CA SER A 430 11.88 26.80 1.35
C SER A 430 12.54 26.91 2.72
N LEU A 431 12.79 25.79 3.38
CA LEU A 431 13.40 25.75 4.70
C LEU A 431 14.93 25.90 4.66
N ASN A 432 15.56 25.47 3.57
CA ASN A 432 17.02 25.58 3.37
C ASN A 432 17.50 26.93 2.85
N GLU A 433 16.60 27.72 2.26
CA GLU A 433 16.96 28.99 1.63
C GLU A 433 16.69 30.18 2.54
N GLY A 434 17.43 31.27 2.34
CA GLY A 434 17.14 32.58 2.97
C GLY A 434 15.89 33.22 2.33
N GLU A 435 15.25 34.11 3.08
CA GLU A 435 14.09 34.86 2.62
C GLU A 435 14.50 35.92 1.58
N ALA A 436 13.94 35.79 0.37
CA ALA A 436 14.11 36.76 -0.71
C ALA A 436 12.89 36.71 -1.66
N TRP A 437 12.91 37.51 -2.74
CA TRP A 437 11.77 37.63 -3.66
C TRP A 437 11.23 36.29 -4.18
N ASN A 438 12.11 35.33 -4.55
CA ASN A 438 11.74 34.03 -5.10
C ASN A 438 12.33 32.87 -4.29
N SER A 439 12.64 33.06 -3.02
CA SER A 439 13.24 32.04 -2.16
C SER A 439 12.70 32.09 -0.74
N GLY A 440 12.92 31.05 0.02
CA GLY A 440 12.38 30.92 1.37
C GLY A 440 10.89 30.51 1.36
N LEU A 441 10.14 31.00 2.33
CA LEU A 441 8.74 30.61 2.57
C LEU A 441 7.79 30.91 1.42
N VAL A 442 8.14 31.81 0.50
CA VAL A 442 7.35 32.08 -0.70
C VAL A 442 7.18 30.82 -1.57
N LYS A 443 8.15 29.90 -1.55
CA LYS A 443 8.08 28.66 -2.35
C LYS A 443 6.95 27.73 -1.93
N ILE A 444 6.70 27.57 -0.62
CA ILE A 444 5.56 26.78 -0.15
C ILE A 444 4.23 27.51 -0.33
N TYR A 445 4.23 28.84 -0.24
CA TYR A 445 3.07 29.65 -0.55
C TYR A 445 2.61 29.46 -2.01
N GLU A 446 3.56 29.56 -2.96
CA GLU A 446 3.28 29.33 -4.39
C GLU A 446 2.98 27.85 -4.71
N ALA A 447 3.63 26.93 -4.01
CA ALA A 447 3.37 25.50 -4.21
C ALA A 447 1.94 25.13 -3.81
N LEU A 448 1.42 25.65 -2.71
CA LEU A 448 0.04 25.40 -2.29
C LEU A 448 -0.97 26.05 -3.25
N ALA A 449 -0.61 27.13 -3.92
CA ALA A 449 -1.45 27.74 -4.95
C ALA A 449 -1.69 26.81 -6.16
N ASN A 450 -0.82 25.82 -6.40
CA ASN A 450 -1.00 24.83 -7.47
C ASN A 450 -2.21 23.90 -7.22
N ASP A 451 -2.88 23.98 -6.07
CA ASP A 451 -4.09 23.22 -5.77
C ASP A 451 -5.20 23.44 -6.81
N PHE A 452 -5.18 24.54 -7.55
CA PHE A 452 -6.10 24.76 -8.68
C PHE A 452 -5.94 23.73 -9.82
N ALA A 453 -4.81 23.05 -9.90
CA ALA A 453 -4.53 22.04 -10.93
C ALA A 453 -5.11 20.66 -10.56
N TYR A 454 -5.33 20.40 -9.28
CA TYR A 454 -5.86 19.12 -8.80
C TYR A 454 -7.39 19.08 -8.81
N THR A 455 -7.98 17.96 -9.19
CA THR A 455 -9.43 17.74 -9.11
C THR A 455 -9.90 17.70 -7.65
N ALA A 456 -9.12 17.06 -6.77
CA ALA A 456 -9.41 16.91 -5.35
C ALA A 456 -8.09 17.02 -4.56
N PRO A 457 -7.64 18.24 -4.22
CA PRO A 457 -6.37 18.45 -3.50
C PRO A 457 -6.30 17.71 -2.16
N GLU A 458 -7.43 17.55 -1.48
CA GLU A 458 -7.54 16.85 -0.20
C GLU A 458 -7.31 15.33 -0.29
N LYS A 459 -7.32 14.78 -1.49
CA LYS A 459 -7.01 13.38 -1.75
C LYS A 459 -5.54 13.14 -2.09
N ILE A 460 -4.73 14.19 -2.26
CA ILE A 460 -3.30 14.06 -2.56
C ILE A 460 -2.53 13.69 -1.29
N MET A 461 -1.58 12.74 -1.40
CA MET A 461 -0.73 12.29 -0.29
C MET A 461 0.51 13.18 -0.17
N ALA A 462 0.66 13.86 0.96
CA ALA A 462 1.84 14.67 1.27
C ALA A 462 2.77 13.97 2.25
N PHE A 463 4.06 14.10 2.07
CA PHE A 463 5.07 13.41 2.87
C PHE A 463 6.35 14.24 2.98
N PRO A 464 7.13 14.10 4.08
CA PRO A 464 8.42 14.77 4.22
C PRO A 464 9.55 13.99 3.53
N ASP A 465 9.49 12.69 3.63
CA ASP A 465 10.41 11.69 3.08
C ASP A 465 9.70 10.34 2.91
N ASN A 466 10.40 9.40 2.29
CA ASN A 466 9.96 8.00 2.15
C ASN A 466 11.16 7.05 2.05
N HIS A 467 10.90 5.78 1.79
CA HIS A 467 11.90 4.72 1.72
C HIS A 467 12.85 4.80 0.49
N ASP A 468 12.62 5.71 -0.45
CA ASP A 468 13.38 5.87 -1.70
C ASP A 468 14.11 7.21 -1.80
N MET A 469 13.96 8.09 -0.81
CA MET A 469 14.62 9.39 -0.80
C MET A 469 15.31 9.65 0.53
N SER A 470 16.31 10.54 0.53
CA SER A 470 17.03 10.93 1.73
C SER A 470 16.07 11.37 2.85
N ARG A 471 16.40 11.02 4.09
CA ARG A 471 15.62 11.39 5.27
C ARG A 471 15.43 12.89 5.36
N ILE A 472 14.25 13.35 5.76
CA ILE A 472 13.97 14.80 5.87
C ILE A 472 14.95 15.51 6.79
N PHE A 473 15.39 14.88 7.88
CA PHE A 473 16.37 15.46 8.80
C PHE A 473 17.72 15.70 8.09
N THR A 474 18.16 14.77 7.24
CA THR A 474 19.35 14.93 6.38
C THR A 474 19.14 16.03 5.34
N GLN A 475 18.00 16.03 4.64
CA GLN A 475 17.67 17.05 3.65
C GLN A 475 17.66 18.46 4.24
N LEU A 476 17.29 18.58 5.51
CA LEU A 476 17.29 19.85 6.28
C LEU A 476 18.60 20.05 7.09
N LYS A 477 19.67 19.34 6.72
CA LYS A 477 21.02 19.56 7.22
C LYS A 477 21.17 19.37 8.75
N GLY A 478 20.35 18.51 9.35
CA GLY A 478 20.36 18.24 10.77
C GLY A 478 19.69 19.32 11.63
N ASP A 479 18.91 20.21 11.06
CA ASP A 479 18.15 21.22 11.80
C ASP A 479 16.82 20.64 12.30
N ALA A 480 16.77 20.28 13.60
CA ALA A 480 15.57 19.71 14.21
C ALA A 480 14.39 20.72 14.22
N THR A 481 14.67 22.03 14.31
CA THR A 481 13.63 23.06 14.26
C THR A 481 13.01 23.16 12.87
N ASN A 482 13.83 23.17 11.82
CA ASN A 482 13.33 23.12 10.44
C ASN A 482 12.55 21.81 10.19
N THR A 483 13.00 20.69 10.77
CA THR A 483 12.28 19.41 10.65
C THR A 483 10.91 19.48 11.31
N LYS A 484 10.78 20.07 12.52
CA LYS A 484 9.47 20.33 13.15
C LYS A 484 8.59 21.25 12.30
N MET A 485 9.17 22.29 11.68
CA MET A 485 8.43 23.16 10.76
C MET A 485 7.92 22.41 9.53
N ALA A 486 8.74 21.53 8.95
CA ALA A 486 8.34 20.71 7.82
C ALA A 486 7.17 19.78 8.17
N LEU A 487 7.32 19.01 9.26
CA LEU A 487 6.31 18.05 9.71
C LEU A 487 4.99 18.75 10.08
N SER A 488 5.04 19.82 10.84
CA SER A 488 3.84 20.57 11.21
C SER A 488 3.13 21.18 10.01
N TYR A 489 3.87 21.73 9.04
CA TYR A 489 3.28 22.24 7.81
C TYR A 489 2.51 21.16 7.05
N LEU A 490 3.13 20.01 6.78
CA LEU A 490 2.48 18.89 6.08
C LEU A 490 1.24 18.40 6.82
N LEU A 491 1.30 18.31 8.15
CA LEU A 491 0.18 17.86 8.98
C LEU A 491 -0.99 18.87 9.04
N MET A 492 -0.75 20.14 8.73
CA MET A 492 -1.79 21.18 8.68
C MET A 492 -2.37 21.39 7.27
N LEU A 493 -1.77 20.81 6.22
CA LEU A 493 -2.28 20.91 4.85
C LEU A 493 -3.61 20.17 4.67
N PRO A 494 -4.45 20.56 3.69
CA PRO A 494 -5.57 19.77 3.20
C PRO A 494 -5.06 18.60 2.36
N ARG A 495 -4.41 17.65 2.99
CA ARG A 495 -3.72 16.52 2.37
C ARG A 495 -3.86 15.28 3.23
N ILE A 496 -3.50 14.13 2.67
CA ILE A 496 -3.33 12.86 3.38
C ILE A 496 -1.84 12.77 3.77
N PRO A 497 -1.44 13.00 5.03
CA PRO A 497 -0.05 12.94 5.41
C PRO A 497 0.45 11.50 5.54
N GLN A 498 1.66 11.25 5.03
CA GLN A 498 2.43 10.04 5.24
C GLN A 498 3.75 10.41 5.93
N ILE A 499 4.11 9.68 6.97
CA ILE A 499 5.38 9.79 7.70
C ILE A 499 6.11 8.44 7.60
N TYR A 500 7.38 8.47 7.27
CA TYR A 500 8.22 7.29 7.21
C TYR A 500 8.77 6.95 8.59
N TYR A 501 8.80 5.65 8.97
CA TYR A 501 9.28 5.22 10.28
C TYR A 501 10.65 5.81 10.60
N GLY A 502 10.85 6.23 11.84
CA GLY A 502 12.10 6.83 12.31
C GLY A 502 12.22 8.34 12.07
N THR A 503 11.35 8.95 11.27
CA THR A 503 11.30 10.42 11.12
C THR A 503 10.96 11.10 12.44
N GLU A 504 10.14 10.46 13.27
CA GLU A 504 9.75 10.91 14.61
C GLU A 504 10.90 10.93 15.64
N ILE A 505 12.01 10.27 15.32
CA ILE A 505 13.22 10.22 16.16
C ILE A 505 14.45 10.74 15.43
N LEU A 506 14.27 11.55 14.39
CA LEU A 506 15.34 12.19 13.63
C LEU A 506 16.36 11.20 13.02
N MET A 507 15.90 10.04 12.52
CA MET A 507 16.77 9.15 11.76
C MET A 507 17.28 9.87 10.50
N ASP A 508 18.54 9.60 10.17
CA ASP A 508 19.27 10.28 9.10
C ASP A 508 20.04 9.30 8.18
N ASP A 509 20.59 9.85 7.11
CA ASP A 509 21.46 9.17 6.15
C ASP A 509 22.69 10.05 5.81
N PHE A 510 23.21 10.81 6.81
CA PHE A 510 24.29 11.80 6.62
C PHE A 510 25.56 11.22 6.01
N ASP A 511 25.92 9.97 6.34
CA ASP A 511 27.15 9.35 5.85
C ASP A 511 27.16 9.24 4.32
N LYS A 512 25.99 9.02 3.70
CA LYS A 512 25.81 8.98 2.25
C LYS A 512 24.37 9.30 1.88
N PRO A 513 24.03 10.61 1.77
CA PRO A 513 22.66 11.03 1.48
C PRO A 513 22.11 10.38 0.20
N GLY A 514 20.92 9.79 0.29
CA GLY A 514 20.27 9.08 -0.81
C GLY A 514 20.69 7.61 -0.98
N ASP A 515 21.56 7.07 -0.11
CA ASP A 515 21.89 5.65 -0.12
C ASP A 515 20.75 4.82 0.50
N HIS A 516 20.15 3.90 -0.24
CA HIS A 516 19.01 3.12 0.22
C HIS A 516 19.32 2.26 1.45
N GLY A 517 20.55 1.79 1.61
CA GLY A 517 20.95 1.06 2.82
C GLY A 517 20.94 1.93 4.07
N LEU A 518 21.24 3.24 3.94
CA LEU A 518 21.23 4.21 5.05
C LEU A 518 19.86 4.83 5.28
N ILE A 519 19.08 5.07 4.22
CA ILE A 519 17.69 5.52 4.34
C ILE A 519 16.85 4.50 5.13
N ARG A 520 17.13 3.21 4.94
CA ARG A 520 16.37 2.08 5.48
C ARG A 520 17.10 1.41 6.63
N THR A 521 17.66 2.19 7.56
CA THR A 521 18.31 1.65 8.78
C THR A 521 17.28 1.12 9.77
N ASP A 522 17.74 0.27 10.71
CA ASP A 522 16.88 -0.34 11.71
C ASP A 522 16.24 0.69 12.64
N PHE A 523 14.96 0.49 12.98
CA PHE A 523 14.30 1.25 14.03
C PHE A 523 14.84 0.82 15.39
N PRO A 524 15.39 1.76 16.21
CA PRO A 524 16.04 1.40 17.46
C PRO A 524 15.08 0.76 18.46
N GLY A 525 15.43 -0.41 18.98
CA GLY A 525 14.61 -1.18 19.92
C GLY A 525 13.80 -2.29 19.27
N GLY A 526 13.89 -2.45 17.93
CA GLY A 526 13.22 -3.51 17.20
C GLY A 526 13.87 -4.89 17.34
N TRP A 527 15.08 -5.00 17.87
CA TRP A 527 15.78 -6.27 18.03
C TRP A 527 16.22 -6.51 19.47
N GLN A 528 16.21 -7.77 19.87
CA GLN A 528 16.71 -8.16 21.17
C GLN A 528 18.19 -7.74 21.34
N GLY A 529 18.47 -6.99 22.40
CA GLY A 529 19.80 -6.51 22.73
C GLY A 529 20.14 -5.12 22.21
N ASP A 530 19.22 -4.45 21.55
CA ASP A 530 19.38 -3.04 21.19
C ASP A 530 19.56 -2.18 22.47
N THR A 531 20.55 -1.30 22.45
CA THR A 531 20.88 -0.44 23.61
C THR A 531 20.03 0.83 23.66
N VAL A 532 19.40 1.19 22.54
CA VAL A 532 18.46 2.29 22.40
C VAL A 532 17.11 1.69 22.03
N ASN A 533 16.04 2.16 22.66
CA ASN A 533 14.69 1.70 22.38
C ASN A 533 13.76 2.90 22.14
N ALA A 534 13.42 3.15 20.89
CA ALA A 534 12.58 4.26 20.49
C ALA A 534 11.09 4.05 20.85
N PHE A 535 10.64 2.81 21.01
CA PHE A 535 9.26 2.50 21.45
C PHE A 535 9.03 2.96 22.91
N THR A 536 10.04 2.85 23.74
CA THR A 536 9.98 3.26 25.17
C THR A 536 10.62 4.61 25.45
N GLY A 537 11.42 5.14 24.52
CA GLY A 537 12.23 6.34 24.68
C GLY A 537 13.52 6.11 25.48
N GLU A 538 13.86 4.85 25.83
CA GLU A 538 15.09 4.54 26.54
C GLU A 538 16.30 4.73 25.62
N GLY A 539 17.33 5.44 26.12
CA GLY A 539 18.55 5.72 25.36
C GLY A 539 18.44 6.78 24.25
N LEU A 540 17.25 7.27 23.91
CA LEU A 540 17.08 8.41 23.00
C LEU A 540 17.72 9.67 23.55
N THR A 541 18.31 10.48 22.65
CA THR A 541 18.81 11.83 22.98
C THR A 541 17.66 12.79 23.36
N SER A 542 17.98 13.95 23.91
CA SER A 542 16.98 14.99 24.22
C SER A 542 16.21 15.42 22.97
N ASP A 543 16.92 15.66 21.86
CA ASP A 543 16.33 16.14 20.62
C ASP A 543 15.40 15.10 19.98
N GLN A 544 15.78 13.81 20.04
CA GLN A 544 14.94 12.71 19.60
C GLN A 544 13.65 12.60 20.42
N LYS A 545 13.75 12.67 21.76
CA LYS A 545 12.58 12.66 22.65
C LYS A 545 11.66 13.85 22.41
N GLU A 546 12.25 15.02 22.21
CA GLU A 546 11.50 16.24 21.94
C GLU A 546 10.77 16.17 20.59
N MET A 547 11.43 15.65 19.54
CA MET A 547 10.80 15.43 18.23
C MET A 547 9.66 14.42 18.31
N GLN A 548 9.87 13.28 18.99
CA GLN A 548 8.85 12.26 19.17
C GLN A 548 7.63 12.82 19.92
N SER A 549 7.85 13.56 21.01
CA SER A 549 6.79 14.22 21.78
C SER A 549 6.05 15.28 20.95
N PHE A 550 6.79 16.07 20.18
CA PHE A 550 6.22 17.08 19.29
C PHE A 550 5.31 16.44 18.25
N LEU A 551 5.81 15.43 17.52
CA LEU A 551 5.03 14.76 16.48
C LEU A 551 3.81 14.04 17.07
N LYS A 552 3.97 13.34 18.20
CA LYS A 552 2.85 12.72 18.94
C LYS A 552 1.76 13.74 19.28
N THR A 553 2.14 14.93 19.76
CA THR A 553 1.20 15.99 20.10
C THR A 553 0.43 16.49 18.88
N VAL A 554 1.14 16.76 17.78
CA VAL A 554 0.52 17.30 16.55
C VAL A 554 -0.39 16.27 15.89
N LEU A 555 0.03 14.99 15.80
CA LEU A 555 -0.76 13.91 15.24
C LEU A 555 -2.04 13.65 16.04
N ASN A 556 -1.94 13.57 17.37
CA ASN A 556 -3.12 13.34 18.22
C ASN A 556 -4.09 14.52 18.18
N TYR A 557 -3.60 15.75 18.07
CA TYR A 557 -4.48 16.89 17.82
C TYR A 557 -5.15 16.79 16.44
N ARG A 558 -4.37 16.49 15.39
CA ARG A 558 -4.89 16.32 14.05
C ARG A 558 -5.99 15.24 14.01
N LYS A 559 -5.80 14.08 14.68
CA LYS A 559 -6.74 12.96 14.73
C LYS A 559 -8.18 13.40 15.10
N THR A 560 -8.33 14.52 15.83
CA THR A 560 -9.62 15.02 16.34
C THR A 560 -10.07 16.36 15.75
N SER A 561 -9.28 17.00 14.87
CA SER A 561 -9.57 18.34 14.37
C SER A 561 -10.28 18.30 13.00
N GLU A 562 -11.59 18.49 13.01
CA GLU A 562 -12.41 18.64 11.80
C GLU A 562 -11.96 19.84 10.94
N ALA A 563 -11.41 20.89 11.55
CA ALA A 563 -10.88 22.03 10.82
C ALA A 563 -9.68 21.64 9.94
N ILE A 564 -8.81 20.73 10.41
CA ILE A 564 -7.70 20.21 9.59
C ILE A 564 -8.23 19.26 8.51
N HIS A 565 -9.16 18.37 8.86
CA HIS A 565 -9.63 17.35 7.93
C HIS A 565 -10.43 17.94 6.76
N LYS A 566 -11.40 18.81 7.04
CA LYS A 566 -12.44 19.27 6.10
C LYS A 566 -12.55 20.79 6.01
N GLY A 567 -11.80 21.52 6.85
CA GLY A 567 -11.89 22.98 6.91
C GLY A 567 -11.39 23.65 5.65
N LYS A 568 -11.89 24.88 5.43
CA LYS A 568 -11.39 25.74 4.36
C LYS A 568 -9.98 26.20 4.68
N THR A 569 -9.14 26.22 3.66
CA THR A 569 -7.78 26.74 3.73
C THR A 569 -7.78 28.23 3.39
N LYS A 570 -7.05 29.00 4.19
CA LYS A 570 -6.65 30.36 3.84
C LYS A 570 -5.18 30.51 4.26
N HIS A 571 -4.38 31.12 3.40
CA HIS A 571 -3.00 31.43 3.74
C HIS A 571 -2.62 32.84 3.28
N PHE A 572 -1.64 33.40 3.91
CA PHE A 572 -1.18 34.75 3.63
C PHE A 572 0.22 34.72 3.04
N ALA A 573 0.51 35.63 2.11
CA ALA A 573 1.85 35.74 1.54
C ALA A 573 2.89 35.91 2.65
N PRO A 574 4.02 35.20 2.61
CA PRO A 574 5.05 35.31 3.63
C PRO A 574 5.53 36.74 3.80
N PHE A 575 5.68 37.15 5.06
CA PHE A 575 6.13 38.49 5.40
C PHE A 575 7.09 38.43 6.59
N GLN A 576 8.18 39.16 6.51
CA GLN A 576 9.20 39.26 7.58
C GLN A 576 9.66 37.87 8.10
N GLY A 577 9.91 36.91 7.22
CA GLY A 577 10.35 35.57 7.60
C GLY A 577 9.29 34.72 8.28
N THR A 578 8.01 35.09 8.18
CA THR A 578 6.89 34.32 8.73
C THR A 578 5.90 33.94 7.65
N TYR A 579 5.20 32.80 7.84
CA TYR A 579 4.13 32.32 6.99
C TYR A 579 2.96 31.82 7.83
N PHE A 580 1.74 32.25 7.47
CA PHE A 580 0.50 31.92 8.17
C PHE A 580 -0.43 31.09 7.30
N LEU A 581 -0.81 29.92 7.81
CA LEU A 581 -1.80 29.03 7.24
C LEU A 581 -2.98 28.84 8.21
N TYR A 582 -4.20 29.02 7.73
CA TYR A 582 -5.43 28.86 8.49
C TYR A 582 -6.25 27.71 7.96
N ARG A 583 -6.79 26.90 8.86
CA ARG A 583 -7.79 25.87 8.57
C ARG A 583 -9.03 26.16 9.40
N SER A 584 -10.19 26.28 8.77
CA SER A 584 -11.43 26.65 9.48
C SER A 584 -12.62 25.89 8.94
N ASN A 585 -13.45 25.33 9.83
CA ASN A 585 -14.73 24.69 9.51
C ASN A 585 -15.96 25.47 10.06
N GLY A 586 -15.76 26.66 10.60
CA GLY A 586 -16.80 27.50 11.22
C GLY A 586 -16.84 27.38 12.73
N ASP A 587 -16.67 26.20 13.29
CA ASP A 587 -16.65 25.96 14.76
C ASP A 587 -15.24 26.08 15.32
N GLU A 588 -14.26 25.62 14.58
CA GLU A 588 -12.85 25.61 14.92
C GLU A 588 -12.04 26.34 13.86
N THR A 589 -11.07 27.14 14.29
CA THR A 589 -10.00 27.66 13.44
C THR A 589 -8.68 27.27 14.01
N VAL A 590 -7.87 26.60 13.19
CA VAL A 590 -6.47 26.28 13.46
C VAL A 590 -5.60 27.26 12.71
N VAL A 591 -4.63 27.85 13.40
CA VAL A 591 -3.64 28.77 12.84
C VAL A 591 -2.26 28.13 12.96
N HIS A 592 -1.64 27.82 11.84
CA HIS A 592 -0.25 27.38 11.80
C HIS A 592 0.64 28.54 11.35
N ILE A 593 1.68 28.84 12.16
CA ILE A 593 2.65 29.88 11.86
C ILE A 593 4.03 29.25 11.78
N MET A 594 4.71 29.43 10.67
CA MET A 594 6.13 29.15 10.53
C MET A 594 6.90 30.45 10.70
N ASN A 595 7.88 30.47 11.62
CA ASN A 595 8.78 31.58 11.86
C ASN A 595 10.24 31.17 11.63
N LYS A 596 10.89 31.74 10.64
CA LYS A 596 12.31 31.49 10.32
C LYS A 596 13.27 32.49 10.94
N ASN A 597 12.77 33.47 11.73
CA ASN A 597 13.62 34.48 12.39
C ASN A 597 14.28 33.87 13.61
N ASP A 598 15.59 34.05 13.73
CA ASP A 598 16.37 33.67 14.92
C ASP A 598 16.14 34.63 16.09
N GLU A 599 15.74 35.89 15.82
CA GLU A 599 15.43 36.91 16.82
C GLU A 599 13.91 37.04 16.98
N PRO A 600 13.44 37.46 18.21
CA PRO A 600 12.02 37.71 18.43
C PRO A 600 11.46 38.75 17.46
N ILE A 601 10.27 38.45 16.92
CA ILE A 601 9.58 39.33 15.99
C ILE A 601 8.14 39.57 16.45
N GLU A 602 7.62 40.76 16.19
CA GLU A 602 6.23 41.14 16.41
C GLU A 602 5.56 41.33 15.03
N ILE A 603 4.50 40.60 14.79
CA ILE A 603 3.74 40.63 13.52
C ILE A 603 2.42 41.38 13.73
N ASP A 604 2.16 42.40 12.92
CA ASP A 604 0.88 43.09 12.84
C ASP A 604 -0.19 42.19 12.23
N LEU A 605 -1.22 41.87 13.02
CA LEU A 605 -2.31 40.98 12.63
C LEU A 605 -3.50 41.69 11.96
N LYS A 606 -3.44 43.03 11.81
CA LYS A 606 -4.48 43.76 11.05
C LYS A 606 -4.59 43.28 9.62
N TYR A 607 -3.47 42.85 9.02
CA TYR A 607 -3.46 42.25 7.70
C TYR A 607 -4.28 40.92 7.63
N HIS A 608 -4.52 40.29 8.79
CA HIS A 608 -5.25 39.05 8.95
C HIS A 608 -6.70 39.23 9.47
N GLU A 609 -7.24 40.48 9.49
CA GLU A 609 -8.59 40.78 10.02
C GLU A 609 -9.72 39.95 9.40
N GLU A 610 -9.58 39.60 8.13
CA GLU A 610 -10.58 38.75 7.43
C GLU A 610 -10.80 37.37 8.10
N MET A 611 -9.87 36.91 8.94
CA MET A 611 -10.00 35.65 9.68
C MET A 611 -10.95 35.75 10.87
N GLY A 612 -11.33 36.96 11.30
CA GLY A 612 -12.31 37.18 12.35
C GLY A 612 -11.90 36.66 13.74
N LEU A 613 -10.59 36.61 14.02
CA LEU A 613 -10.06 36.04 15.26
C LEU A 613 -9.82 37.11 16.35
N LYS A 614 -9.85 38.40 16.03
CA LYS A 614 -9.58 39.48 17.00
C LYS A 614 -10.48 39.35 18.22
N GLY A 615 -9.85 39.40 19.41
CA GLY A 615 -10.50 39.28 20.71
C GLY A 615 -10.84 37.83 21.11
N LYS A 616 -10.58 36.82 20.25
CA LYS A 616 -10.75 35.39 20.62
C LYS A 616 -9.54 34.90 21.41
N THR A 617 -9.80 34.00 22.35
CA THR A 617 -8.75 33.24 23.03
C THR A 617 -8.38 32.02 22.17
N LEU A 618 -7.10 31.86 21.89
CA LEU A 618 -6.54 30.71 21.20
C LEU A 618 -5.57 29.98 22.13
N LYS A 619 -5.57 28.64 21.99
CA LYS A 619 -4.65 27.75 22.73
C LYS A 619 -3.55 27.28 21.80
N ASN A 620 -2.32 27.36 22.20
CA ASN A 620 -1.18 26.69 21.54
C ASN A 620 -1.26 25.20 21.85
N ILE A 621 -1.36 24.34 20.82
CA ILE A 621 -1.51 22.90 21.01
C ILE A 621 -0.25 22.22 21.53
N ILE A 622 0.93 22.82 21.31
CA ILE A 622 2.23 22.27 21.70
C ILE A 622 2.53 22.59 23.16
N THR A 623 2.38 23.88 23.56
CA THR A 623 2.72 24.34 24.93
C THR A 623 1.53 24.26 25.86
N GLY A 624 0.30 24.24 25.36
CA GLY A 624 -0.93 24.35 26.16
C GLY A 624 -1.27 25.76 26.60
N GLU A 625 -0.43 26.72 26.34
CA GLU A 625 -0.63 28.13 26.72
C GLU A 625 -1.74 28.77 25.91
N THR A 626 -2.43 29.73 26.50
CA THR A 626 -3.49 30.49 25.81
C THR A 626 -3.03 31.94 25.62
N LEU A 627 -3.48 32.51 24.51
CA LEU A 627 -3.31 33.95 24.23
C LEU A 627 -4.64 34.52 23.70
N THR A 628 -4.80 35.83 23.87
CA THR A 628 -5.84 36.58 23.17
C THR A 628 -5.29 37.02 21.81
N TRP A 629 -5.99 36.67 20.72
CA TRP A 629 -5.63 37.13 19.38
C TRP A 629 -5.99 38.59 19.23
N ASP A 630 -4.99 39.45 19.24
CA ASP A 630 -5.18 40.92 19.23
C ASP A 630 -4.62 41.53 17.93
N ASP A 631 -4.25 42.80 17.94
CA ASP A 631 -3.73 43.53 16.75
C ASP A 631 -2.30 43.10 16.38
N SER A 632 -1.58 42.45 17.27
CA SER A 632 -0.25 41.87 16.99
C SER A 632 -0.03 40.55 17.72
N ILE A 633 0.93 39.76 17.22
CA ILE A 633 1.45 38.57 17.90
C ILE A 633 2.97 38.62 17.96
N LYS A 634 3.52 38.33 19.15
CA LYS A 634 4.96 38.20 19.34
C LYS A 634 5.38 36.73 19.20
N LEU A 635 6.33 36.47 18.30
CA LEU A 635 6.97 35.18 18.10
C LEU A 635 8.39 35.30 18.67
N ASN A 636 8.68 34.53 19.72
CA ASN A 636 9.93 34.69 20.47
C ASN A 636 11.09 33.91 19.87
N GLU A 637 10.83 32.84 19.15
CA GLU A 637 11.82 31.87 18.65
C GLU A 637 11.53 31.45 17.24
N LYS A 638 12.55 31.03 16.52
CA LYS A 638 12.41 30.28 15.27
C LYS A 638 11.65 28.98 15.52
N GLY A 639 10.64 28.65 14.68
CA GLY A 639 9.91 27.40 14.81
C GLY A 639 8.48 27.44 14.30
N SER A 640 7.71 26.43 14.69
CA SER A 640 6.29 26.29 14.40
C SER A 640 5.44 26.64 15.61
N TYR A 641 4.39 27.41 15.37
CA TYR A 641 3.35 27.73 16.34
C TYR A 641 2.01 27.25 15.78
N ILE A 642 1.28 26.48 16.56
CA ILE A 642 -0.02 25.96 16.14
C ILE A 642 -1.05 26.34 17.20
N TYR A 643 -1.96 27.23 16.82
CA TYR A 643 -3.00 27.72 17.70
C TYR A 643 -4.37 27.23 17.26
N THR A 644 -5.26 26.99 18.21
CA THR A 644 -6.66 26.61 17.97
C THR A 644 -7.61 27.46 18.78
N THR A 645 -8.78 27.75 18.19
CA THR A 645 -9.91 28.36 18.91
C THR A 645 -10.67 27.37 19.80
N LYS A 646 -10.37 26.05 19.67
CA LYS A 646 -10.94 24.99 20.51
C LYS A 646 -10.11 24.86 21.80
N LEU A 647 -10.65 25.38 22.92
CA LEU A 647 -9.99 25.46 24.21
C LEU A 647 -10.01 24.13 25.00
#